data_2f59f35bd31b82b3379a395db6b824a0
#
_entry.id   2f59f35bd31b82b3379a395db6b824a0
#
_cell.length_a   1.000
_cell.length_b   1.000
_cell.length_c   1.000
_cell.angle_alpha   90.00
_cell.angle_beta   90.00
_cell.angle_gamma   90.00
#
_symmetry.space_group_name_H-M   'P 1'
#
loop_
_entity.id
_entity.type
_entity.pdbx_description
1 polymer ?
#
loop_
_entity_poly.entity_id
_entity_poly.type
_entity_poly.pdbx_seq_one_letter_code
_entity_poly.pdbx_strand_id
1 'polypeptide(L)'
;MSKLVICEKPSVAKSIASALGVTSRADGYFEGGGWLISWCIGHLVGLADAAAYNDRYKKWRYENLPILPDPFRYVVSEEKADQFHILRFLMERPDVTELVNACDAGREGELIFRLVYEAAGCSKPFSRLWISSMEDAAIREGFSALRPGADYDPLYQSALCRQKADWLIGINASRLFSVLYHRTLNVGRVQTPTLAMLADRDSKIVLFRKEKYHHVRLALEGAEAVSEKIPAMEDAQAIRDVCDGQRAVCVSVVREKKTEKPPKLYDLTTLQREANRLFSYTAKQTLDYAQSLYEKKLLTYPRTDSRYLTGDMAETASVVLHLAARVPPFDACPEFFPDVLGLVNDKEVSDHHALIPTLELEKADVPALPVGARNILLLVCCKLLCAAAEPFVYEAVTAAFDCGGHTFTAKGKQVLSQGWRAIQEVFRSSLKEKPEDEDAEGVLPALTEGQVFEPVAASVTEHFTSPPKPYTEDTLLSAMENAGKEDMPDEAERKGLGTPATRAAIIEKLVSGGFVERSGKNLIPTKAGVNLVTVLPELLTSPKLTADWEQRLNEVAKGQASPEDFMDGIEAMAAELVRKYSHISEDGQKLFQPEKETVGLCPRCGKPVYEGKKNFACSDRACQFVMWKNDRFWTSRRKEMTRKMAADLLKKGRTSVKGMWSEKKGSTYDAVVILDDTGGKYVNFKLEFPKRKDGVHGKK
;
A
#
# COMPACT_ATOMS: atom_id res chain seq x y z
N MET A 1 -32.56 32.33 -18.13
CA MET A 1 -32.34 30.87 -18.18
C MET A 1 -30.91 30.61 -17.76
N SER A 2 -30.72 29.73 -16.82
CA SER A 2 -29.40 29.43 -16.26
C SER A 2 -29.03 27.96 -16.53
N LYS A 3 -27.73 27.66 -16.67
CA LYS A 3 -27.20 26.31 -16.73
C LYS A 3 -26.51 25.98 -15.40
N LEU A 4 -26.77 24.79 -14.86
CA LEU A 4 -26.15 24.31 -13.62
C LEU A 4 -24.99 23.36 -13.94
N VAL A 5 -23.77 23.77 -13.60
CA VAL A 5 -22.57 22.96 -13.69
C VAL A 5 -22.34 22.25 -12.36
N ILE A 6 -22.15 20.94 -12.39
CA ILE A 6 -21.85 20.15 -11.19
C ILE A 6 -20.51 19.51 -11.34
N CYS A 7 -19.57 19.88 -10.47
CA CYS A 7 -18.21 19.40 -10.41
C CYS A 7 -18.05 18.33 -9.34
N GLU A 8 -16.99 17.52 -9.42
CA GLU A 8 -16.69 16.52 -8.37
C GLU A 8 -16.22 17.17 -7.06
N LYS A 9 -15.49 18.33 -7.16
CA LYS A 9 -14.79 18.97 -6.05
C LYS A 9 -14.93 20.48 -6.07
N PRO A 10 -14.85 21.15 -4.88
CA PRO A 10 -14.89 22.62 -4.80
C PRO A 10 -13.78 23.32 -5.60
N SER A 11 -12.58 22.73 -5.67
CA SER A 11 -11.44 23.29 -6.39
C SER A 11 -11.69 23.36 -7.89
N VAL A 12 -12.26 22.29 -8.46
CA VAL A 12 -12.66 22.24 -9.89
C VAL A 12 -13.72 23.26 -10.19
N ALA A 13 -14.75 23.36 -9.33
CA ALA A 13 -15.82 24.38 -9.47
C ALA A 13 -15.26 25.79 -9.47
N LYS A 14 -14.27 26.08 -8.62
CA LYS A 14 -13.58 27.38 -8.58
C LYS A 14 -12.81 27.66 -9.86
N SER A 15 -12.10 26.68 -10.43
CA SER A 15 -11.38 26.84 -11.68
C SER A 15 -12.32 27.10 -12.85
N ILE A 16 -13.41 26.34 -12.95
CA ILE A 16 -14.46 26.54 -13.96
C ILE A 16 -15.12 27.90 -13.81
N ALA A 17 -15.46 28.32 -12.59
CA ALA A 17 -16.03 29.63 -12.33
C ALA A 17 -15.09 30.76 -12.80
N SER A 18 -13.80 30.64 -12.51
CA SER A 18 -12.78 31.60 -12.96
C SER A 18 -12.71 31.66 -14.48
N ALA A 19 -12.61 30.50 -15.15
CA ALA A 19 -12.50 30.42 -16.62
C ALA A 19 -13.74 30.97 -17.35
N LEU A 20 -14.95 30.82 -16.76
CA LEU A 20 -16.20 31.35 -17.29
C LEU A 20 -16.53 32.78 -16.83
N GLY A 21 -15.66 33.40 -16.02
CA GLY A 21 -15.86 34.75 -15.52
C GLY A 21 -16.96 34.92 -14.48
N VAL A 22 -17.29 33.82 -13.75
CA VAL A 22 -18.29 33.79 -12.69
C VAL A 22 -17.62 34.13 -11.36
N THR A 23 -17.91 35.29 -10.79
CA THR A 23 -17.22 35.80 -9.60
C THR A 23 -18.08 35.83 -8.33
N SER A 24 -19.42 35.88 -8.47
CA SER A 24 -20.30 35.90 -7.31
C SER A 24 -20.34 34.54 -6.64
N ARG A 25 -20.06 34.51 -5.34
CA ARG A 25 -20.05 33.28 -4.53
C ARG A 25 -21.21 33.29 -3.55
N ALA A 26 -21.94 32.20 -3.54
CA ALA A 26 -22.96 31.88 -2.54
C ALA A 26 -22.49 30.69 -1.68
N ASP A 27 -23.32 30.27 -0.73
CA ASP A 27 -23.06 29.09 0.09
C ASP A 27 -23.24 27.81 -0.75
N GLY A 28 -22.15 27.11 -0.98
CA GLY A 28 -22.10 25.87 -1.77
C GLY A 28 -22.12 26.02 -3.29
N TYR A 29 -22.09 27.24 -3.88
CA TYR A 29 -22.05 27.43 -5.33
C TYR A 29 -21.56 28.83 -5.74
N PHE A 30 -21.27 28.98 -7.03
CA PHE A 30 -21.01 30.28 -7.70
C PHE A 30 -22.18 30.59 -8.64
N GLU A 31 -22.52 31.88 -8.81
CA GLU A 31 -23.60 32.32 -9.69
C GLU A 31 -23.19 33.58 -10.48
N GLY A 32 -23.48 33.61 -11.78
CA GLY A 32 -23.25 34.78 -12.63
C GLY A 32 -23.25 34.42 -14.11
N GLY A 33 -23.57 35.39 -14.97
CA GLY A 33 -23.49 35.26 -16.45
C GLY A 33 -24.39 34.14 -17.02
N GLY A 34 -25.46 33.72 -16.31
CA GLY A 34 -26.30 32.60 -16.73
C GLY A 34 -25.76 31.23 -16.31
N TRP A 35 -24.74 31.19 -15.46
CA TRP A 35 -24.14 29.99 -14.93
C TRP A 35 -24.37 29.88 -13.41
N LEU A 36 -24.70 28.69 -12.97
CA LEU A 36 -24.63 28.22 -11.59
C LEU A 36 -23.59 27.12 -11.54
N ILE A 37 -22.58 27.22 -10.68
CA ILE A 37 -21.50 26.26 -10.62
C ILE A 37 -21.40 25.75 -9.19
N SER A 38 -21.72 24.49 -8.99
CA SER A 38 -21.68 23.82 -7.70
C SER A 38 -20.84 22.55 -7.79
N TRP A 39 -20.73 21.81 -6.69
CA TRP A 39 -19.83 20.65 -6.60
C TRP A 39 -20.36 19.55 -5.70
N CYS A 40 -19.90 18.35 -5.94
CA CYS A 40 -19.94 17.25 -4.98
C CYS A 40 -18.73 17.33 -4.02
N ILE A 41 -18.75 16.51 -2.99
CA ILE A 41 -17.58 16.28 -2.11
C ILE A 41 -17.20 14.81 -2.25
N GLY A 42 -16.82 14.40 -3.47
CA GLY A 42 -16.79 13.00 -3.89
C GLY A 42 -18.19 12.39 -3.85
N HIS A 43 -18.31 11.10 -3.54
CA HIS A 43 -19.63 10.46 -3.43
C HIS A 43 -20.48 11.09 -2.32
N LEU A 44 -21.60 11.68 -2.70
CA LEU A 44 -22.67 12.16 -1.79
C LEU A 44 -23.73 11.07 -1.59
N VAL A 45 -23.91 10.22 -2.59
CA VAL A 45 -24.90 9.15 -2.63
C VAL A 45 -24.17 7.82 -2.81
N GLY A 46 -24.58 6.82 -2.05
CA GLY A 46 -23.98 5.48 -2.09
C GLY A 46 -25.01 4.37 -1.85
N LEU A 47 -24.58 3.11 -2.02
CA LEU A 47 -25.44 1.96 -1.71
C LEU A 47 -25.78 1.91 -0.23
N ALA A 48 -27.02 1.60 0.06
CA ALA A 48 -27.50 1.41 1.42
C ALA A 48 -26.84 0.19 2.09
N ASP A 49 -26.66 0.24 3.41
CA ASP A 49 -26.22 -0.92 4.17
C ASP A 49 -27.29 -2.03 4.13
N ALA A 50 -26.88 -3.30 4.30
CA ALA A 50 -27.78 -4.44 4.28
C ALA A 50 -28.96 -4.30 5.26
N ALA A 51 -28.73 -3.69 6.41
CA ALA A 51 -29.77 -3.44 7.41
C ALA A 51 -30.93 -2.55 6.89
N ALA A 52 -30.69 -1.71 5.88
CA ALA A 52 -31.72 -0.88 5.27
C ALA A 52 -32.73 -1.67 4.41
N TYR A 53 -32.34 -2.87 3.95
CA TYR A 53 -33.22 -3.75 3.17
C TYR A 53 -34.13 -4.61 4.06
N ASN A 54 -33.56 -5.12 5.17
CA ASN A 54 -34.33 -5.94 6.13
C ASN A 54 -33.61 -5.96 7.48
N ASP A 55 -34.37 -5.80 8.56
CA ASP A 55 -33.86 -5.83 9.94
C ASP A 55 -33.14 -7.14 10.32
N ARG A 56 -33.49 -8.25 9.69
CA ARG A 56 -32.79 -9.54 9.88
C ARG A 56 -31.29 -9.43 9.58
N TYR A 57 -30.88 -8.55 8.69
CA TYR A 57 -29.49 -8.34 8.29
C TYR A 57 -28.66 -7.51 9.30
N LYS A 58 -29.29 -6.96 10.36
CA LYS A 58 -28.54 -6.34 11.47
C LYS A 58 -27.66 -7.35 12.21
N LYS A 59 -28.10 -8.60 12.28
CA LYS A 59 -27.32 -9.69 12.86
C LYS A 59 -26.73 -10.57 11.78
N TRP A 60 -25.42 -10.78 11.83
CA TRP A 60 -24.73 -11.65 10.88
C TRP A 60 -25.00 -13.11 11.25
N ARG A 61 -25.71 -13.81 10.39
CA ARG A 61 -26.09 -15.21 10.52
C ARG A 61 -26.02 -15.88 9.17
N TYR A 62 -25.66 -17.16 9.14
CA TYR A 62 -25.57 -17.94 7.91
C TYR A 62 -26.93 -17.99 7.18
N GLU A 63 -28.02 -18.17 7.93
CA GLU A 63 -29.39 -18.30 7.38
C GLU A 63 -29.85 -17.04 6.65
N ASN A 64 -29.15 -15.92 6.82
CA ASN A 64 -29.46 -14.65 6.17
C ASN A 64 -28.68 -14.46 4.86
N LEU A 65 -27.87 -15.43 4.43
CA LEU A 65 -27.06 -15.37 3.21
C LEU A 65 -27.64 -16.28 2.12
N PRO A 66 -27.47 -15.93 0.84
CA PRO A 66 -26.87 -14.70 0.33
C PRO A 66 -27.78 -13.49 0.48
N ILE A 67 -27.18 -12.28 0.55
CA ILE A 67 -27.88 -11.00 0.49
C ILE A 67 -27.81 -10.51 -0.95
N LEU A 68 -28.95 -10.57 -1.65
CA LEU A 68 -29.12 -10.17 -3.05
C LEU A 68 -30.29 -9.17 -3.12
N PRO A 69 -30.05 -7.88 -2.98
CA PRO A 69 -31.12 -6.87 -3.01
C PRO A 69 -31.65 -6.65 -4.44
N ASP A 70 -32.96 -6.66 -4.58
CA ASP A 70 -33.66 -6.22 -5.78
C ASP A 70 -34.91 -5.42 -5.40
N PRO A 71 -35.00 -4.11 -5.74
CA PRO A 71 -33.94 -3.28 -6.32
C PRO A 71 -32.88 -2.86 -5.31
N PHE A 72 -31.72 -2.45 -5.78
CA PHE A 72 -30.71 -1.78 -4.95
C PHE A 72 -31.22 -0.41 -4.46
N ARG A 73 -30.92 -0.08 -3.21
CA ARG A 73 -31.28 1.20 -2.59
C ARG A 73 -30.06 2.08 -2.44
N TYR A 74 -30.23 3.35 -2.75
CA TYR A 74 -29.21 4.38 -2.61
C TYR A 74 -29.59 5.34 -1.48
N VAL A 75 -28.61 5.80 -0.73
CA VAL A 75 -28.80 6.71 0.39
C VAL A 75 -27.80 7.87 0.32
N VAL A 76 -28.24 9.04 0.73
CA VAL A 76 -27.38 10.22 0.90
C VAL A 76 -26.54 10.03 2.16
N SER A 77 -25.24 10.31 2.09
CA SER A 77 -24.35 10.29 3.25
C SER A 77 -24.78 11.39 4.24
N GLU A 78 -25.02 11.02 5.50
CA GLU A 78 -25.43 11.97 6.55
C GLU A 78 -24.43 13.12 6.72
N GLU A 79 -23.12 12.82 6.68
CA GLU A 79 -22.04 13.80 6.83
C GLU A 79 -21.96 14.81 5.68
N LYS A 80 -22.58 14.51 4.53
CA LYS A 80 -22.54 15.31 3.31
C LYS A 80 -23.92 15.80 2.87
N ALA A 81 -24.92 15.62 3.71
CA ALA A 81 -26.32 15.93 3.40
C ALA A 81 -26.53 17.41 3.04
N ASP A 82 -25.83 18.32 3.71
CA ASP A 82 -25.96 19.76 3.44
C ASP A 82 -25.62 20.10 1.98
N GLN A 83 -24.54 19.57 1.47
CA GLN A 83 -24.14 19.82 0.07
C GLN A 83 -25.08 19.14 -0.92
N PHE A 84 -25.63 17.97 -0.59
CA PHE A 84 -26.67 17.33 -1.38
C PHE A 84 -27.92 18.18 -1.46
N HIS A 85 -28.36 18.77 -0.34
CA HIS A 85 -29.53 19.66 -0.31
C HIS A 85 -29.33 20.92 -1.15
N ILE A 86 -28.12 21.49 -1.14
CA ILE A 86 -27.79 22.63 -2.01
C ILE A 86 -27.94 22.23 -3.48
N LEU A 87 -27.32 21.10 -3.89
CA LEU A 87 -27.41 20.62 -5.27
C LEU A 87 -28.87 20.37 -5.69
N ARG A 88 -29.64 19.70 -4.84
CA ARG A 88 -31.07 19.45 -5.08
C ARG A 88 -31.85 20.76 -5.24
N PHE A 89 -31.64 21.71 -4.34
CA PHE A 89 -32.26 23.04 -4.44
C PHE A 89 -31.91 23.72 -5.77
N LEU A 90 -30.64 23.68 -6.20
CA LEU A 90 -30.25 24.28 -7.46
C LEU A 90 -30.83 23.55 -8.67
N MET A 91 -30.96 22.24 -8.63
CA MET A 91 -31.63 21.44 -9.66
C MET A 91 -33.11 21.73 -9.78
N GLU A 92 -33.79 22.01 -8.67
CA GLU A 92 -35.22 22.34 -8.60
C GLU A 92 -35.53 23.76 -9.08
N ARG A 93 -34.54 24.67 -9.15
CA ARG A 93 -34.77 26.08 -9.57
C ARG A 93 -35.42 26.15 -10.96
N PRO A 94 -36.52 26.95 -11.11
CA PRO A 94 -37.27 27.04 -12.37
C PRO A 94 -36.47 27.74 -13.50
N ASP A 95 -35.51 28.58 -13.15
CA ASP A 95 -34.65 29.27 -14.11
C ASP A 95 -33.49 28.37 -14.66
N VAL A 96 -33.19 27.24 -14.00
CA VAL A 96 -32.27 26.25 -14.47
C VAL A 96 -32.92 25.36 -15.51
N THR A 97 -32.42 25.40 -16.74
CA THR A 97 -33.00 24.67 -17.88
C THR A 97 -32.22 23.45 -18.28
N GLU A 98 -30.93 23.43 -17.99
CA GLU A 98 -29.99 22.36 -18.36
C GLU A 98 -28.91 22.21 -17.28
N LEU A 99 -28.44 20.98 -17.10
CA LEU A 99 -27.29 20.68 -16.25
C LEU A 99 -26.07 20.35 -17.11
N VAL A 100 -24.89 20.58 -16.53
CA VAL A 100 -23.62 20.13 -17.11
C VAL A 100 -22.90 19.26 -16.08
N ASN A 101 -22.70 18.00 -16.43
CA ASN A 101 -21.82 17.10 -15.65
C ASN A 101 -20.36 17.48 -15.93
N ALA A 102 -19.73 18.13 -14.97
CA ALA A 102 -18.32 18.53 -14.96
C ALA A 102 -17.52 17.79 -13.87
N CYS A 103 -17.96 16.60 -13.46
CA CYS A 103 -17.16 15.71 -12.66
C CYS A 103 -16.00 15.13 -13.48
N ASP A 104 -15.01 14.57 -12.82
CA ASP A 104 -13.79 14.08 -13.45
C ASP A 104 -14.12 13.18 -14.68
N ALA A 105 -13.29 13.26 -15.72
CA ALA A 105 -13.52 12.59 -17.00
C ALA A 105 -13.22 11.10 -16.88
N GLY A 106 -14.17 10.32 -16.35
CA GLY A 106 -14.03 8.89 -16.13
C GLY A 106 -15.29 8.23 -15.61
N ARG A 107 -15.25 6.91 -15.43
CA ARG A 107 -16.35 6.10 -14.91
C ARG A 107 -16.85 6.59 -13.54
N GLU A 108 -15.93 6.99 -12.66
CA GLU A 108 -16.24 7.41 -11.31
C GLU A 108 -16.96 8.76 -11.28
N GLY A 109 -16.48 9.73 -12.07
CA GLY A 109 -17.13 11.05 -12.18
C GLY A 109 -18.53 10.96 -12.77
N GLU A 110 -18.75 10.01 -13.74
CA GLU A 110 -20.07 9.75 -14.27
C GLU A 110 -21.00 9.17 -13.20
N LEU A 111 -20.52 8.21 -12.40
CA LEU A 111 -21.27 7.62 -11.29
C LEU A 111 -21.64 8.64 -10.22
N ILE A 112 -20.71 9.49 -9.81
CA ILE A 112 -20.94 10.53 -8.78
C ILE A 112 -22.06 11.46 -9.21
N PHE A 113 -21.99 11.98 -10.44
CA PHE A 113 -23.01 12.89 -10.96
C PHE A 113 -24.38 12.21 -11.07
N ARG A 114 -24.45 11.03 -11.71
CA ARG A 114 -25.72 10.33 -11.98
C ARG A 114 -26.44 9.93 -10.70
N LEU A 115 -25.73 9.43 -9.71
CA LEU A 115 -26.35 9.07 -8.43
C LEU A 115 -26.94 10.30 -7.72
N VAL A 116 -26.28 11.45 -7.80
CA VAL A 116 -26.83 12.71 -7.21
C VAL A 116 -28.04 13.20 -8.01
N TYR A 117 -27.96 13.15 -9.34
CA TYR A 117 -29.04 13.53 -10.25
C TYR A 117 -30.31 12.70 -10.03
N GLU A 118 -30.16 11.37 -9.94
CA GLU A 118 -31.24 10.42 -9.69
C GLU A 118 -31.83 10.59 -8.26
N ALA A 119 -30.96 10.69 -7.25
CA ALA A 119 -31.38 10.87 -5.85
C ALA A 119 -32.10 12.21 -5.62
N ALA A 120 -31.75 13.25 -6.39
CA ALA A 120 -32.45 14.53 -6.37
C ALA A 120 -33.81 14.49 -7.10
N GLY A 121 -34.11 13.42 -7.85
CA GLY A 121 -35.32 13.30 -8.67
C GLY A 121 -35.34 14.27 -9.85
N CYS A 122 -34.17 14.69 -10.33
CA CYS A 122 -34.07 15.65 -11.43
C CYS A 122 -34.36 14.95 -12.78
N SER A 123 -35.14 15.64 -13.64
CA SER A 123 -35.49 15.18 -14.98
C SER A 123 -35.07 16.16 -16.09
N LYS A 124 -34.32 17.21 -15.74
CA LYS A 124 -33.83 18.20 -16.70
C LYS A 124 -32.74 17.58 -17.59
N PRO A 125 -32.64 17.99 -18.88
CA PRO A 125 -31.58 17.51 -19.74
C PRO A 125 -30.21 17.90 -19.20
N PHE A 126 -29.22 17.07 -19.48
CA PHE A 126 -27.85 17.37 -19.13
C PHE A 126 -26.86 17.01 -20.22
N SER A 127 -25.78 17.78 -20.26
CA SER A 127 -24.62 17.60 -21.13
C SER A 127 -23.40 17.19 -20.32
N ARG A 128 -22.40 16.61 -20.97
CA ARG A 128 -21.13 16.18 -20.37
C ARG A 128 -19.99 17.07 -20.82
N LEU A 129 -19.27 17.64 -19.85
CA LEU A 129 -17.97 18.25 -20.05
C LEU A 129 -16.90 17.15 -19.89
N TRP A 130 -16.11 16.94 -20.95
CA TRP A 130 -15.02 15.94 -20.94
C TRP A 130 -13.70 16.63 -21.23
N ILE A 131 -12.92 16.90 -20.16
CA ILE A 131 -11.62 17.58 -20.25
C ILE A 131 -10.63 16.89 -19.33
N SER A 132 -9.37 16.80 -19.74
CA SER A 132 -8.25 16.23 -18.98
C SER A 132 -7.32 17.29 -18.36
N SER A 133 -7.51 18.56 -18.72
CA SER A 133 -6.74 19.70 -18.20
C SER A 133 -7.67 20.72 -17.54
N MET A 134 -7.21 21.37 -16.47
CA MET A 134 -7.92 22.46 -15.77
C MET A 134 -7.40 23.85 -16.13
N GLU A 135 -6.67 23.98 -17.24
CA GLU A 135 -6.28 25.26 -17.78
C GLU A 135 -7.49 26.01 -18.36
N ASP A 136 -7.48 27.33 -18.23
CA ASP A 136 -8.60 28.18 -18.67
C ASP A 136 -8.97 27.97 -20.14
N ALA A 137 -7.95 27.76 -21.01
CA ALA A 137 -8.16 27.49 -22.43
C ALA A 137 -8.90 26.15 -22.65
N ALA A 138 -8.44 25.07 -22.03
CA ALA A 138 -9.05 23.73 -22.13
C ALA A 138 -10.47 23.72 -21.56
N ILE A 139 -10.73 24.44 -20.46
CA ILE A 139 -12.08 24.59 -19.90
C ILE A 139 -13.00 25.27 -20.91
N ARG A 140 -12.61 26.41 -21.48
CA ARG A 140 -13.45 27.14 -22.46
C ARG A 140 -13.72 26.33 -23.72
N GLU A 141 -12.72 25.64 -24.24
CA GLU A 141 -12.87 24.75 -25.39
C GLU A 141 -13.83 23.60 -25.06
N GLY A 142 -13.67 22.95 -23.90
CA GLY A 142 -14.57 21.89 -23.44
C GLY A 142 -16.02 22.34 -23.32
N PHE A 143 -16.30 23.57 -22.83
CA PHE A 143 -17.64 24.11 -22.77
C PHE A 143 -18.20 24.44 -24.15
N SER A 144 -17.38 24.67 -25.16
CA SER A 144 -17.83 24.81 -26.56
C SER A 144 -18.12 23.48 -27.24
N ALA A 145 -17.61 22.37 -26.69
CA ALA A 145 -17.68 20.99 -27.23
C ALA A 145 -18.48 20.03 -26.32
N LEU A 146 -19.44 20.54 -25.57
CA LEU A 146 -20.27 19.70 -24.68
C LEU A 146 -20.99 18.60 -25.49
N ARG A 147 -21.06 17.39 -24.95
CA ARG A 147 -21.75 16.25 -25.53
C ARG A 147 -23.04 15.92 -24.76
N PRO A 148 -24.04 15.30 -25.41
CA PRO A 148 -25.24 14.82 -24.70
C PRO A 148 -24.87 13.84 -23.61
N GLY A 149 -25.51 13.94 -22.44
CA GLY A 149 -25.26 13.02 -21.34
C GLY A 149 -25.54 11.54 -21.69
N ALA A 150 -26.50 11.29 -22.59
CA ALA A 150 -26.85 9.95 -23.05
C ALA A 150 -25.69 9.19 -23.74
N ASP A 151 -24.73 9.91 -24.35
CA ASP A 151 -23.56 9.28 -24.97
C ASP A 151 -22.69 8.52 -23.95
N TYR A 152 -22.85 8.82 -22.66
CA TYR A 152 -22.10 8.24 -21.54
C TYR A 152 -22.89 7.20 -20.73
N ASP A 153 -24.09 6.79 -21.19
CA ASP A 153 -24.90 5.78 -20.49
C ASP A 153 -24.17 4.45 -20.32
N PRO A 154 -23.47 3.90 -21.33
CA PRO A 154 -22.70 2.66 -21.13
C PRO A 154 -21.59 2.81 -20.08
N LEU A 155 -20.93 3.97 -20.03
CA LEU A 155 -19.90 4.26 -19.04
C LEU A 155 -20.49 4.30 -17.62
N TYR A 156 -21.66 4.92 -17.45
CA TYR A 156 -22.39 4.92 -16.19
C TYR A 156 -22.79 3.51 -15.77
N GLN A 157 -23.34 2.70 -16.69
CA GLN A 157 -23.72 1.32 -16.40
C GLN A 157 -22.51 0.49 -15.95
N SER A 158 -21.37 0.64 -16.57
CA SER A 158 -20.14 -0.04 -16.17
C SER A 158 -19.73 0.34 -14.72
N ALA A 159 -19.78 1.62 -14.38
CA ALA A 159 -19.47 2.10 -13.02
C ALA A 159 -20.47 1.58 -11.97
N LEU A 160 -21.75 1.58 -12.33
CA LEU A 160 -22.85 1.08 -11.50
C LEU A 160 -22.71 -0.44 -11.23
N CYS A 161 -22.45 -1.22 -12.28
CA CYS A 161 -22.18 -2.65 -12.17
C CYS A 161 -21.00 -2.94 -11.24
N ARG A 162 -19.91 -2.21 -11.40
CA ARG A 162 -18.73 -2.34 -10.52
C ARG A 162 -19.08 -2.08 -9.05
N GLN A 163 -19.78 -0.98 -8.77
CA GLN A 163 -20.17 -0.62 -7.40
C GLN A 163 -21.06 -1.70 -6.77
N LYS A 164 -22.09 -2.18 -7.49
CA LYS A 164 -23.00 -3.24 -7.03
C LYS A 164 -22.27 -4.56 -6.83
N ALA A 165 -21.40 -4.96 -7.76
CA ALA A 165 -20.63 -6.20 -7.69
C ALA A 165 -19.65 -6.21 -6.49
N ASP A 166 -18.91 -5.11 -6.30
CA ASP A 166 -17.99 -4.97 -5.14
C ASP A 166 -18.78 -5.01 -3.82
N TRP A 167 -19.99 -4.43 -3.76
CA TRP A 167 -20.88 -4.51 -2.60
C TRP A 167 -21.37 -5.94 -2.35
N LEU A 168 -21.89 -6.64 -3.39
CA LEU A 168 -22.42 -8.01 -3.28
C LEU A 168 -21.37 -8.99 -2.79
N ILE A 169 -20.20 -9.03 -3.43
CA ILE A 169 -19.14 -9.95 -3.02
C ILE A 169 -18.56 -9.56 -1.67
N GLY A 170 -18.34 -8.26 -1.44
CA GLY A 170 -17.81 -7.77 -0.17
C GLY A 170 -18.68 -8.14 1.03
N ILE A 171 -20.00 -7.91 0.94
CA ILE A 171 -20.92 -8.17 2.05
C ILE A 171 -21.14 -9.67 2.27
N ASN A 172 -21.38 -10.44 1.20
CA ASN A 172 -21.66 -11.86 1.32
C ASN A 172 -20.43 -12.64 1.78
N ALA A 173 -19.26 -12.41 1.19
CA ALA A 173 -18.04 -13.09 1.59
C ALA A 173 -17.60 -12.68 3.02
N SER A 174 -17.62 -11.39 3.35
CA SER A 174 -17.23 -10.94 4.69
C SER A 174 -18.14 -11.55 5.77
N ARG A 175 -19.46 -11.52 5.58
CA ARG A 175 -20.40 -12.09 6.55
C ARG A 175 -20.30 -13.61 6.63
N LEU A 176 -20.20 -14.30 5.49
CA LEU A 176 -20.06 -15.76 5.42
C LEU A 176 -18.86 -16.22 6.26
N PHE A 177 -17.67 -15.75 5.92
CA PHE A 177 -16.46 -16.18 6.62
C PHE A 177 -16.40 -15.67 8.06
N SER A 178 -16.95 -14.49 8.36
CA SER A 178 -17.04 -14.00 9.74
C SER A 178 -17.93 -14.89 10.63
N VAL A 179 -19.06 -15.34 10.11
CA VAL A 179 -19.98 -16.23 10.83
C VAL A 179 -19.35 -17.61 11.04
N LEU A 180 -18.75 -18.17 10.00
CA LEU A 180 -18.13 -19.49 10.05
C LEU A 180 -16.96 -19.53 11.04
N TYR A 181 -16.12 -18.50 11.08
CA TYR A 181 -14.93 -18.46 11.92
C TYR A 181 -15.11 -17.70 13.24
N HIS A 182 -16.34 -17.24 13.55
CA HIS A 182 -16.69 -16.48 14.76
C HIS A 182 -15.77 -15.27 15.03
N ARG A 183 -15.33 -14.59 13.97
CA ARG A 183 -14.46 -13.42 14.02
C ARG A 183 -14.79 -12.50 12.85
N THR A 184 -14.75 -11.19 13.06
CA THR A 184 -14.91 -10.24 11.95
C THR A 184 -13.76 -10.40 10.95
N LEU A 185 -14.10 -10.82 9.74
CA LEU A 185 -13.20 -11.02 8.60
C LEU A 185 -13.68 -10.15 7.44
N ASN A 186 -12.87 -9.18 7.07
CA ASN A 186 -13.18 -8.30 5.94
C ASN A 186 -12.58 -8.90 4.66
N VAL A 187 -13.46 -9.24 3.73
CA VAL A 187 -13.12 -9.79 2.43
C VAL A 187 -13.47 -8.78 1.35
N GLY A 188 -12.62 -8.63 0.35
CA GLY A 188 -12.86 -7.73 -0.78
C GLY A 188 -11.99 -8.06 -1.97
N ARG A 189 -12.52 -7.82 -3.16
CA ARG A 189 -11.94 -8.20 -4.46
C ARG A 189 -10.49 -7.72 -4.66
N VAL A 190 -10.12 -6.56 -4.13
CA VAL A 190 -8.75 -6.02 -4.23
C VAL A 190 -7.96 -6.23 -2.95
N GLN A 191 -8.61 -6.02 -1.80
CA GLN A 191 -7.97 -6.13 -0.49
C GLN A 191 -7.43 -7.54 -0.21
N THR A 192 -8.21 -8.56 -0.53
CA THR A 192 -7.86 -9.96 -0.23
C THR A 192 -6.70 -10.47 -1.09
N PRO A 193 -6.67 -10.28 -2.43
CA PRO A 193 -5.50 -10.64 -3.23
C PRO A 193 -4.24 -9.87 -2.82
N THR A 194 -4.35 -8.60 -2.42
CA THR A 194 -3.22 -7.83 -1.90
C THR A 194 -2.64 -8.47 -0.63
N LEU A 195 -3.51 -8.92 0.29
CA LEU A 195 -3.10 -9.65 1.49
C LEU A 195 -2.47 -11.00 1.14
N ALA A 196 -3.00 -11.70 0.13
CA ALA A 196 -2.45 -12.97 -0.34
C ALA A 196 -1.02 -12.82 -0.89
N MET A 197 -0.73 -11.73 -1.62
CA MET A 197 0.63 -11.43 -2.09
C MET A 197 1.61 -11.24 -0.93
N LEU A 198 1.17 -10.56 0.13
CA LEU A 198 1.99 -10.38 1.35
C LEU A 198 2.24 -11.73 2.05
N ALA A 199 1.20 -12.55 2.20
CA ALA A 199 1.30 -13.87 2.84
C ALA A 199 2.19 -14.84 2.03
N ASP A 200 2.08 -14.84 0.70
CA ASP A 200 2.95 -15.63 -0.18
C ASP A 200 4.43 -15.21 -0.06
N ARG A 201 4.69 -13.90 -0.03
CA ARG A 201 6.04 -13.36 0.15
C ARG A 201 6.63 -13.77 1.51
N ASP A 202 5.85 -13.67 2.57
CA ASP A 202 6.25 -14.08 3.93
C ASP A 202 6.53 -15.58 3.99
N SER A 203 5.67 -16.40 3.38
CA SER A 203 5.88 -17.85 3.25
C SER A 203 7.20 -18.17 2.54
N LYS A 204 7.50 -17.50 1.43
CA LYS A 204 8.78 -17.67 0.70
C LYS A 204 9.99 -17.28 1.56
N ILE A 205 9.85 -16.29 2.43
CA ILE A 205 10.91 -15.89 3.36
C ILE A 205 11.11 -16.94 4.46
N VAL A 206 10.00 -17.38 5.09
CA VAL A 206 10.04 -18.36 6.21
C VAL A 206 10.52 -19.72 5.75
N LEU A 207 10.12 -20.17 4.56
CA LEU A 207 10.51 -21.45 3.99
C LEU A 207 11.87 -21.45 3.29
N PHE A 208 12.50 -20.27 3.17
CA PHE A 208 13.77 -20.13 2.47
C PHE A 208 14.86 -20.90 3.18
N ARG A 209 15.60 -21.71 2.40
CA ARG A 209 16.78 -22.41 2.86
C ARG A 209 18.01 -21.69 2.33
N LYS A 210 18.83 -21.23 3.26
CA LYS A 210 20.08 -20.55 2.95
C LYS A 210 21.08 -21.56 2.42
N GLU A 211 21.57 -21.36 1.21
CA GLU A 211 22.58 -22.18 0.56
C GLU A 211 23.90 -21.41 0.49
N LYS A 212 24.99 -22.11 0.77
CA LYS A 212 26.34 -21.59 0.71
C LYS A 212 26.86 -21.76 -0.71
N TYR A 213 27.62 -20.80 -1.19
CA TYR A 213 28.40 -20.89 -2.43
C TYR A 213 29.67 -20.06 -2.30
N HIS A 214 30.62 -20.26 -3.23
CA HIS A 214 31.93 -19.64 -3.23
C HIS A 214 32.19 -18.99 -4.57
N HIS A 215 33.06 -17.99 -4.56
CA HIS A 215 33.70 -17.45 -5.72
C HIS A 215 35.22 -17.47 -5.52
N VAL A 216 35.95 -17.70 -6.60
CA VAL A 216 37.37 -17.42 -6.66
C VAL A 216 37.54 -16.03 -7.29
N ARG A 217 38.34 -15.20 -6.67
CA ARG A 217 38.67 -13.85 -7.12
C ARG A 217 40.14 -13.77 -7.51
N LEU A 218 40.42 -13.19 -8.67
CA LEU A 218 41.76 -12.85 -9.13
C LEU A 218 41.96 -11.34 -8.93
N ALA A 219 43.00 -10.98 -8.17
CA ALA A 219 43.46 -9.61 -8.08
C ALA A 219 44.35 -9.30 -9.29
N LEU A 220 43.89 -8.43 -10.16
CA LEU A 220 44.59 -7.93 -11.33
C LEU A 220 45.08 -6.52 -11.05
N GLU A 221 46.06 -6.02 -11.79
CA GLU A 221 46.53 -4.64 -11.66
C GLU A 221 45.40 -3.68 -12.07
N GLY A 222 44.80 -2.99 -11.07
CA GLY A 222 43.71 -2.05 -11.27
C GLY A 222 42.31 -2.66 -11.50
N ALA A 223 42.14 -3.99 -11.38
CA ALA A 223 40.86 -4.68 -11.55
C ALA A 223 40.77 -5.95 -10.68
N GLU A 224 39.55 -6.45 -10.54
CA GLU A 224 39.28 -7.75 -9.94
C GLU A 224 38.40 -8.57 -10.89
N ALA A 225 38.78 -9.84 -11.12
CA ALA A 225 37.99 -10.76 -11.91
C ALA A 225 37.47 -11.91 -11.02
N VAL A 226 36.23 -12.31 -11.24
CA VAL A 226 35.49 -13.23 -10.37
C VAL A 226 35.01 -14.44 -11.17
N SER A 227 35.14 -15.65 -10.59
CA SER A 227 34.62 -16.89 -11.16
C SER A 227 33.08 -16.93 -11.14
N GLU A 228 32.49 -17.88 -11.84
CA GLU A 228 31.10 -18.27 -11.61
C GLU A 228 30.88 -18.81 -10.18
N LYS A 229 29.62 -19.04 -9.82
CA LYS A 229 29.24 -19.60 -8.51
C LYS A 229 29.72 -21.05 -8.38
N ILE A 230 30.43 -21.36 -7.31
CA ILE A 230 31.00 -22.70 -7.01
C ILE A 230 30.30 -23.20 -5.74
N PRO A 231 29.52 -24.29 -5.79
CA PRO A 231 28.78 -24.80 -4.63
C PRO A 231 29.71 -25.35 -3.53
N ALA A 232 30.73 -26.11 -3.87
CA ALA A 232 31.62 -26.76 -2.91
C ALA A 232 32.88 -25.93 -2.62
N MET A 233 33.30 -25.89 -1.36
CA MET A 233 34.51 -25.19 -0.92
C MET A 233 35.77 -25.82 -1.47
N GLU A 234 35.79 -27.16 -1.55
CA GLU A 234 36.90 -27.94 -2.04
C GLU A 234 37.24 -27.60 -3.52
N ASP A 235 36.18 -27.46 -4.34
CA ASP A 235 36.30 -27.09 -5.74
C ASP A 235 36.83 -25.65 -5.90
N ALA A 236 36.36 -24.73 -5.05
CA ALA A 236 36.83 -23.36 -5.05
C ALA A 236 38.32 -23.25 -4.62
N GLN A 237 38.70 -24.04 -3.62
CA GLN A 237 40.10 -24.14 -3.19
C GLN A 237 40.99 -24.73 -4.27
N ALA A 238 40.55 -25.79 -4.95
CA ALA A 238 41.31 -26.40 -6.07
C ALA A 238 41.54 -25.41 -7.20
N ILE A 239 40.50 -24.64 -7.59
CA ILE A 239 40.63 -23.59 -8.62
C ILE A 239 41.60 -22.49 -8.15
N ARG A 240 41.48 -22.05 -6.89
CA ARG A 240 42.43 -21.06 -6.33
C ARG A 240 43.88 -21.57 -6.40
N ASP A 241 44.12 -22.78 -5.96
CA ASP A 241 45.46 -23.35 -5.89
C ASP A 241 46.10 -23.50 -7.29
N VAL A 242 45.28 -23.74 -8.32
CA VAL A 242 45.73 -23.77 -9.72
C VAL A 242 46.04 -22.36 -10.24
N CYS A 243 45.35 -21.32 -9.76
CA CYS A 243 45.46 -19.96 -10.29
C CYS A 243 46.39 -19.05 -9.51
N ASP A 244 46.66 -19.33 -8.22
CA ASP A 244 47.46 -18.46 -7.36
C ASP A 244 48.92 -18.43 -7.77
N GLY A 245 49.46 -17.23 -7.96
CA GLY A 245 50.81 -17.01 -8.45
C GLY A 245 51.01 -17.31 -9.95
N GLN A 246 49.98 -17.65 -10.70
CA GLN A 246 50.03 -17.95 -12.13
C GLN A 246 49.73 -16.70 -12.97
N ARG A 247 49.79 -16.87 -14.28
CA ARG A 247 49.41 -15.85 -15.25
C ARG A 247 47.90 -15.91 -15.55
N ALA A 248 47.24 -14.77 -15.62
CA ALA A 248 45.91 -14.62 -16.20
C ALA A 248 45.98 -13.90 -17.54
N VAL A 249 45.30 -14.42 -18.53
CA VAL A 249 45.27 -13.86 -19.90
C VAL A 249 43.89 -13.32 -20.19
N CYS A 250 43.81 -12.08 -20.60
CA CYS A 250 42.54 -11.47 -21.07
C CYS A 250 42.15 -12.12 -22.42
N VAL A 251 41.13 -12.95 -22.44
CA VAL A 251 40.71 -13.70 -23.64
C VAL A 251 39.65 -12.97 -24.46
N SER A 252 38.93 -12.07 -23.85
CA SER A 252 37.98 -11.20 -24.57
C SER A 252 37.68 -9.92 -23.82
N VAL A 253 37.41 -8.84 -24.56
CA VAL A 253 36.94 -7.55 -24.02
C VAL A 253 35.76 -7.08 -24.85
N VAL A 254 34.56 -7.16 -24.25
CA VAL A 254 33.31 -6.68 -24.85
C VAL A 254 32.99 -5.29 -24.30
N ARG A 255 32.87 -4.31 -25.22
CA ARG A 255 32.49 -2.94 -24.90
C ARG A 255 31.15 -2.65 -25.53
N GLU A 256 30.18 -2.23 -24.72
CA GLU A 256 28.81 -1.96 -25.16
C GLU A 256 28.40 -0.58 -24.70
N LYS A 257 28.13 0.31 -25.66
CA LYS A 257 27.56 1.63 -25.36
C LYS A 257 26.09 1.45 -24.98
N LYS A 258 25.74 1.76 -23.74
CA LYS A 258 24.38 1.71 -23.21
C LYS A 258 23.84 3.11 -23.01
N THR A 259 22.57 3.28 -23.37
CA THR A 259 21.84 4.53 -23.22
C THR A 259 20.60 4.30 -22.37
N GLU A 260 20.53 4.96 -21.23
CA GLU A 260 19.36 4.96 -20.38
C GLU A 260 18.55 6.24 -20.64
N LYS A 261 17.34 6.04 -21.15
CA LYS A 261 16.42 7.15 -21.45
C LYS A 261 16.06 7.90 -20.16
N PRO A 262 15.72 9.21 -20.27
CA PRO A 262 15.14 9.96 -19.17
C PRO A 262 13.92 9.24 -18.55
N PRO A 263 13.71 9.34 -17.24
CA PRO A 263 12.53 8.78 -16.60
C PRO A 263 11.27 9.49 -17.09
N LYS A 264 10.14 8.79 -17.14
CA LYS A 264 8.84 9.42 -17.37
C LYS A 264 8.45 10.28 -16.17
N LEU A 265 7.52 11.22 -16.37
CA LEU A 265 6.89 11.99 -15.28
C LEU A 265 6.20 11.07 -14.26
N TYR A 266 5.77 11.63 -13.14
CA TYR A 266 5.03 10.90 -12.13
C TYR A 266 3.55 10.76 -12.46
N ASP A 267 3.04 9.55 -12.33
CA ASP A 267 1.70 9.28 -11.86
C ASP A 267 1.70 9.18 -10.32
N LEU A 268 0.52 9.01 -9.70
CA LEU A 268 0.42 8.90 -8.25
C LEU A 268 1.19 7.69 -7.70
N THR A 269 1.10 6.52 -8.35
CA THR A 269 1.74 5.29 -7.88
C THR A 269 3.26 5.42 -7.86
N THR A 270 3.86 5.92 -8.93
CA THR A 270 5.31 6.09 -9.02
C THR A 270 5.82 7.16 -8.06
N LEU A 271 5.06 8.24 -7.83
CA LEU A 271 5.36 9.21 -6.79
C LEU A 271 5.35 8.58 -5.38
N GLN A 272 4.31 7.80 -5.06
CA GLN A 272 4.21 7.12 -3.77
C GLN A 272 5.35 6.13 -3.54
N ARG A 273 5.75 5.40 -4.58
CA ARG A 273 6.86 4.44 -4.56
C ARG A 273 8.19 5.14 -4.27
N GLU A 274 8.48 6.21 -5.00
CA GLU A 274 9.75 6.92 -4.82
C GLU A 274 9.80 7.68 -3.48
N ALA A 275 8.69 8.28 -3.04
CA ALA A 275 8.57 8.91 -1.73
C ALA A 275 8.74 7.90 -0.56
N ASN A 276 8.22 6.67 -0.71
CA ASN A 276 8.46 5.62 0.28
C ASN A 276 9.93 5.21 0.33
N ARG A 277 10.58 5.10 -0.82
CA ARG A 277 12.00 4.73 -0.92
C ARG A 277 12.89 5.78 -0.29
N LEU A 278 12.72 7.06 -0.63
CA LEU A 278 13.58 8.17 -0.20
C LEU A 278 13.23 8.63 1.22
N PHE A 279 11.96 8.86 1.51
CA PHE A 279 11.52 9.52 2.75
C PHE A 279 10.83 8.59 3.75
N SER A 280 10.64 7.32 3.42
CA SER A 280 9.85 6.37 4.22
C SER A 280 8.39 6.79 4.42
N TYR A 281 7.85 7.66 3.56
CA TYR A 281 6.45 8.05 3.63
C TYR A 281 5.56 6.88 3.20
N THR A 282 4.43 6.73 3.88
CA THR A 282 3.39 5.81 3.42
C THR A 282 2.73 6.35 2.15
N ALA A 283 2.12 5.48 1.38
CA ALA A 283 1.34 5.87 0.20
C ALA A 283 0.25 6.89 0.55
N LYS A 284 -0.38 6.72 1.73
CA LYS A 284 -1.37 7.67 2.24
C LYS A 284 -0.75 9.04 2.55
N GLN A 285 0.37 9.07 3.29
CA GLN A 285 1.05 10.33 3.60
C GLN A 285 1.48 11.09 2.34
N THR A 286 2.02 10.35 1.35
CA THR A 286 2.41 10.94 0.06
C THR A 286 1.22 11.56 -0.65
N LEU A 287 0.07 10.86 -0.69
CA LEU A 287 -1.17 11.39 -1.26
C LEU A 287 -1.67 12.62 -0.49
N ASP A 288 -1.65 12.58 0.84
CA ASP A 288 -2.10 13.70 1.67
C ASP A 288 -1.24 14.96 1.43
N TYR A 289 0.09 14.81 1.31
CA TYR A 289 0.99 15.92 0.97
C TYR A 289 0.77 16.45 -0.45
N ALA A 290 0.64 15.55 -1.43
CA ALA A 290 0.37 15.95 -2.81
C ALA A 290 -0.99 16.65 -2.95
N GLN A 291 -2.02 16.18 -2.24
CA GLN A 291 -3.32 16.80 -2.19
C GLN A 291 -3.25 18.21 -1.58
N SER A 292 -2.52 18.38 -0.47
CA SER A 292 -2.30 19.70 0.14
C SER A 292 -1.59 20.67 -0.79
N LEU A 293 -0.62 20.21 -1.59
CA LEU A 293 0.07 21.02 -2.60
C LEU A 293 -0.86 21.40 -3.78
N TYR A 294 -1.70 20.47 -4.21
CA TYR A 294 -2.73 20.73 -5.22
C TYR A 294 -3.72 21.80 -4.76
N GLU A 295 -4.21 21.71 -3.52
CA GLU A 295 -5.13 22.71 -2.94
C GLU A 295 -4.49 24.11 -2.82
N LYS A 296 -3.16 24.16 -2.64
CA LYS A 296 -2.36 25.39 -2.70
C LYS A 296 -2.00 25.79 -4.13
N LYS A 297 -2.46 25.07 -5.13
CA LYS A 297 -2.15 25.26 -6.54
C LYS A 297 -0.66 25.13 -6.89
N LEU A 298 0.13 24.42 -6.11
CA LEU A 298 1.56 24.20 -6.37
C LEU A 298 1.84 22.93 -7.17
N LEU A 299 0.91 21.98 -7.22
CA LEU A 299 0.94 20.79 -8.06
C LEU A 299 -0.34 20.67 -8.88
N THR A 300 -0.26 19.96 -10.00
CA THR A 300 -1.41 19.49 -10.76
C THR A 300 -2.15 18.39 -9.99
N TYR A 301 -3.30 17.91 -10.48
CA TYR A 301 -4.15 16.97 -9.77
C TYR A 301 -3.42 15.65 -9.44
N PRO A 302 -3.35 15.24 -8.17
CA PRO A 302 -2.45 14.15 -7.77
C PRO A 302 -2.96 12.73 -8.10
N ARG A 303 -4.27 12.53 -8.33
CA ARG A 303 -4.82 11.19 -8.56
C ARG A 303 -4.86 10.86 -10.05
N THR A 304 -3.71 10.88 -10.68
CA THR A 304 -3.53 10.54 -12.10
C THR A 304 -2.83 9.19 -12.25
N ASP A 305 -3.14 8.50 -13.32
CA ASP A 305 -2.45 7.29 -13.80
C ASP A 305 -1.57 7.57 -15.03
N SER A 306 -1.62 8.79 -15.59
CA SER A 306 -0.79 9.19 -16.69
C SER A 306 0.61 9.63 -16.26
N ARG A 307 1.58 9.36 -17.12
CA ARG A 307 2.98 9.75 -16.98
C ARG A 307 3.44 10.68 -18.13
N TYR A 308 2.45 11.30 -18.81
CA TYR A 308 2.65 12.21 -19.93
C TYR A 308 1.77 13.45 -19.76
N LEU A 309 2.12 14.50 -20.50
CA LEU A 309 1.34 15.72 -20.61
C LEU A 309 0.51 15.68 -21.91
N THR A 310 -0.52 16.50 -21.96
CA THR A 310 -1.29 16.80 -23.18
C THR A 310 -0.59 17.87 -24.02
N GLY A 311 -0.91 17.95 -25.31
CA GLY A 311 -0.29 18.89 -26.25
C GLY A 311 -0.48 20.36 -25.85
N ASP A 312 -1.64 20.72 -25.28
CA ASP A 312 -1.94 22.07 -24.76
C ASP A 312 -1.06 22.47 -23.58
N MET A 313 -0.49 21.50 -22.83
CA MET A 313 0.40 21.76 -21.70
C MET A 313 1.85 22.06 -22.08
N ALA A 314 2.25 21.90 -23.33
CA ALA A 314 3.66 22.00 -23.74
C ALA A 314 4.28 23.38 -23.42
N GLU A 315 3.55 24.46 -23.69
CA GLU A 315 4.00 25.84 -23.42
C GLU A 315 4.11 26.08 -21.91
N THR A 316 3.09 25.72 -21.15
CA THR A 316 3.09 25.80 -19.68
C THR A 316 4.23 24.99 -19.08
N ALA A 317 4.46 23.76 -19.55
CA ALA A 317 5.53 22.90 -19.09
C ALA A 317 6.91 23.50 -19.31
N SER A 318 7.13 24.18 -20.43
CA SER A 318 8.38 24.91 -20.69
C SER A 318 8.66 25.99 -19.65
N VAL A 319 7.65 26.77 -19.28
CA VAL A 319 7.79 27.83 -18.26
C VAL A 319 8.05 27.17 -16.89
N VAL A 320 7.29 26.12 -16.53
CA VAL A 320 7.42 25.43 -15.25
C VAL A 320 8.78 24.77 -15.09
N LEU A 321 9.37 24.23 -16.17
CA LEU A 321 10.75 23.71 -16.17
C LEU A 321 11.76 24.78 -15.76
N HIS A 322 11.65 25.97 -16.32
CA HIS A 322 12.54 27.10 -15.96
C HIS A 322 12.34 27.56 -14.51
N LEU A 323 11.10 27.52 -13.99
CA LEU A 323 10.82 27.84 -12.59
C LEU A 323 11.41 26.76 -11.68
N ALA A 324 11.21 25.48 -11.98
CA ALA A 324 11.72 24.35 -11.19
C ALA A 324 13.25 24.35 -11.12
N ALA A 325 13.94 24.68 -12.21
CA ALA A 325 15.40 24.78 -12.25
C ALA A 325 15.98 25.87 -11.32
N ARG A 326 15.18 26.86 -10.94
CA ARG A 326 15.59 27.94 -10.02
C ARG A 326 15.33 27.61 -8.55
N VAL A 327 14.60 26.53 -8.27
CA VAL A 327 14.31 26.13 -6.87
C VAL A 327 15.52 25.38 -6.31
N PRO A 328 16.11 25.79 -5.17
CA PRO A 328 17.15 25.01 -4.52
C PRO A 328 16.67 23.58 -4.19
N PRO A 329 17.46 22.52 -4.44
CA PRO A 329 18.88 22.56 -4.84
C PRO A 329 19.14 22.58 -6.34
N PHE A 330 18.14 22.68 -7.21
CA PHE A 330 18.28 22.55 -8.66
C PHE A 330 18.94 23.74 -9.34
N ASP A 331 19.03 24.89 -8.67
CA ASP A 331 19.81 26.05 -9.10
C ASP A 331 21.32 25.78 -9.20
N ALA A 332 21.78 24.66 -8.62
CA ALA A 332 23.16 24.18 -8.74
C ALA A 332 23.34 23.12 -9.85
N CYS A 333 22.28 22.77 -10.59
CA CYS A 333 22.38 21.79 -11.68
C CYS A 333 23.13 22.38 -12.90
N PRO A 334 23.83 21.52 -13.68
CA PRO A 334 24.35 21.93 -14.97
C PRO A 334 23.25 22.44 -15.90
N GLU A 335 23.57 23.41 -16.76
CA GLU A 335 22.66 23.82 -17.83
C GLU A 335 22.39 22.65 -18.79
N PHE A 336 21.16 22.50 -19.21
CA PHE A 336 20.73 21.50 -20.19
C PHE A 336 19.61 22.09 -21.07
N PHE A 337 19.44 21.51 -22.26
CA PHE A 337 18.36 21.91 -23.18
C PHE A 337 17.16 20.98 -22.97
N PRO A 338 16.06 21.49 -22.39
CA PRO A 338 14.92 20.63 -22.05
C PRO A 338 14.16 20.15 -23.30
N ASP A 339 13.94 18.85 -23.41
CA ASP A 339 13.05 18.25 -24.41
C ASP A 339 11.61 18.21 -23.87
N VAL A 340 10.88 19.32 -24.09
CA VAL A 340 9.48 19.45 -23.67
C VAL A 340 8.56 18.55 -24.48
N LEU A 341 8.84 18.35 -25.77
CA LEU A 341 8.00 17.55 -26.65
C LEU A 341 8.05 16.05 -26.28
N GLY A 342 9.17 15.57 -25.75
CA GLY A 342 9.31 14.23 -25.22
C GLY A 342 8.40 13.93 -24.01
N LEU A 343 7.89 14.98 -23.34
CA LEU A 343 6.95 14.85 -22.21
C LEU A 343 5.49 14.70 -22.65
N VAL A 344 5.17 15.01 -23.92
CA VAL A 344 3.80 15.08 -24.44
C VAL A 344 3.41 13.80 -25.16
N ASN A 345 2.26 13.24 -24.80
CA ASN A 345 1.62 12.12 -25.51
C ASN A 345 0.12 12.06 -25.17
N ASP A 346 -0.71 12.72 -25.98
CA ASP A 346 -2.16 12.78 -25.77
C ASP A 346 -2.84 11.40 -25.70
N LYS A 347 -2.29 10.40 -26.39
CA LYS A 347 -2.84 9.02 -26.41
C LYS A 347 -2.68 8.28 -25.08
N GLU A 348 -1.70 8.69 -24.29
CA GLU A 348 -1.38 8.11 -22.98
C GLU A 348 -1.96 8.92 -21.81
N VAL A 349 -2.79 9.93 -22.11
CA VAL A 349 -3.51 10.73 -21.12
C VAL A 349 -4.99 10.36 -21.20
N SER A 350 -5.53 9.80 -20.13
CA SER A 350 -6.96 9.45 -20.03
C SER A 350 -7.76 10.59 -19.39
N ASP A 351 -7.83 10.60 -18.08
CA ASP A 351 -8.63 11.55 -17.30
C ASP A 351 -7.82 12.79 -16.90
N HIS A 352 -6.56 12.58 -16.52
CA HIS A 352 -5.65 13.62 -16.07
C HIS A 352 -4.23 13.38 -16.59
N HIS A 353 -3.52 14.45 -16.92
CA HIS A 353 -2.10 14.39 -17.28
C HIS A 353 -1.21 14.10 -16.05
N ALA A 354 0.07 13.87 -16.28
CA ALA A 354 1.07 13.60 -15.27
C ALA A 354 1.17 14.69 -14.19
N LEU A 355 1.71 14.33 -13.04
CA LEU A 355 2.00 15.27 -11.95
C LEU A 355 3.20 16.16 -12.29
N ILE A 356 2.97 17.46 -12.32
CA ILE A 356 4.00 18.50 -12.46
C ILE A 356 3.72 19.65 -11.48
N PRO A 357 4.72 20.50 -11.17
CA PRO A 357 4.47 21.78 -10.52
C PRO A 357 3.65 22.70 -11.42
N THR A 358 3.09 23.76 -10.86
CA THR A 358 2.33 24.76 -11.60
C THR A 358 3.08 26.09 -11.70
N LEU A 359 2.53 27.05 -12.44
CA LEU A 359 3.06 28.41 -12.54
C LEU A 359 3.10 29.16 -11.19
N GLU A 360 2.28 28.75 -10.21
CA GLU A 360 2.31 29.32 -8.85
C GLU A 360 3.62 29.05 -8.10
N LEU A 361 4.47 28.15 -8.62
CA LEU A 361 5.81 27.90 -8.10
C LEU A 361 6.67 29.17 -8.06
N GLU A 362 6.45 30.11 -8.99
CA GLU A 362 7.14 31.42 -9.04
C GLU A 362 6.97 32.23 -7.76
N LYS A 363 5.79 32.14 -7.14
CA LYS A 363 5.41 32.92 -5.94
C LYS A 363 5.59 32.12 -4.65
N ALA A 364 5.95 30.84 -4.74
CA ALA A 364 5.99 29.93 -3.61
C ALA A 364 7.22 30.13 -2.74
N ASP A 365 7.02 30.31 -1.44
CA ASP A 365 8.09 30.19 -0.45
C ASP A 365 8.29 28.71 -0.12
N VAL A 366 9.05 28.00 -0.98
CA VAL A 366 9.30 26.56 -0.86
C VAL A 366 9.94 26.19 0.50
N PRO A 367 10.93 26.93 1.03
CA PRO A 367 11.47 26.69 2.36
C PRO A 367 10.45 26.76 3.49
N ALA A 368 9.43 27.60 3.40
CA ALA A 368 8.39 27.76 4.42
C ALA A 368 7.32 26.64 4.42
N LEU A 369 7.32 25.77 3.40
CA LEU A 369 6.40 24.64 3.35
C LEU A 369 6.69 23.62 4.47
N PRO A 370 5.65 22.94 5.00
CA PRO A 370 5.85 21.80 5.88
C PRO A 370 6.78 20.76 5.24
N VAL A 371 7.67 20.15 6.02
CA VAL A 371 8.74 19.27 5.52
C VAL A 371 8.23 18.21 4.54
N GLY A 372 7.12 17.52 4.87
CA GLY A 372 6.57 16.48 4.00
C GLY A 372 6.08 17.03 2.65
N ALA A 373 5.36 18.16 2.66
CA ALA A 373 4.89 18.81 1.43
C ALA A 373 6.08 19.33 0.60
N ARG A 374 7.06 19.95 1.26
CA ARG A 374 8.29 20.42 0.58
C ARG A 374 9.04 19.27 -0.10
N ASN A 375 9.24 18.14 0.60
CA ASN A 375 9.92 16.98 0.03
C ASN A 375 9.19 16.44 -1.20
N ILE A 376 7.86 16.37 -1.17
CA ILE A 376 7.06 15.92 -2.32
C ILE A 376 7.15 16.92 -3.47
N LEU A 377 7.08 18.23 -3.23
CA LEU A 377 7.22 19.24 -4.27
C LEU A 377 8.60 19.17 -4.94
N LEU A 378 9.68 19.09 -4.14
CA LEU A 378 11.04 18.96 -4.67
C LEU A 378 11.24 17.66 -5.45
N LEU A 379 10.62 16.55 -5.00
CA LEU A 379 10.67 15.28 -5.71
C LEU A 379 9.98 15.38 -7.10
N VAL A 380 8.85 16.07 -7.18
CA VAL A 380 8.15 16.32 -8.46
C VAL A 380 8.95 17.28 -9.35
N CYS A 381 9.55 18.33 -8.80
CA CYS A 381 10.48 19.20 -9.54
C CYS A 381 11.66 18.41 -10.12
N CYS A 382 12.31 17.58 -9.30
CA CYS A 382 13.41 16.72 -9.72
C CYS A 382 12.98 15.82 -10.89
N LYS A 383 11.82 15.18 -10.79
CA LYS A 383 11.31 14.28 -11.83
C LYS A 383 11.03 15.02 -13.13
N LEU A 384 10.42 16.21 -13.06
CA LEU A 384 10.17 17.04 -14.25
C LEU A 384 11.47 17.42 -14.98
N LEU A 385 12.46 17.89 -14.22
CA LEU A 385 13.76 18.26 -14.77
C LEU A 385 14.50 17.03 -15.37
N CYS A 386 14.50 15.90 -14.65
CA CYS A 386 15.10 14.66 -15.16
C CYS A 386 14.41 14.15 -16.42
N ALA A 387 13.07 14.24 -16.48
CA ALA A 387 12.30 13.72 -17.60
C ALA A 387 12.52 14.53 -18.91
N ALA A 388 12.84 15.82 -18.77
CA ALA A 388 13.14 16.71 -19.91
C ALA A 388 14.64 16.75 -20.27
N ALA A 389 15.52 16.09 -19.52
CA ALA A 389 16.96 16.13 -19.74
C ALA A 389 17.44 15.07 -20.74
N GLU A 390 18.71 15.16 -21.12
CA GLU A 390 19.34 14.20 -22.01
C GLU A 390 19.48 12.81 -21.38
N PRO A 391 19.58 11.75 -22.20
CA PRO A 391 19.82 10.40 -21.72
C PRO A 391 21.16 10.28 -20.98
N PHE A 392 21.18 9.37 -19.98
CA PHE A 392 22.43 8.92 -19.37
C PHE A 392 23.10 7.90 -20.30
N VAL A 393 24.38 8.13 -20.62
CA VAL A 393 25.14 7.28 -21.56
C VAL A 393 26.42 6.77 -20.90
N TYR A 394 26.63 5.47 -20.97
CA TYR A 394 27.83 4.84 -20.46
C TYR A 394 28.30 3.69 -21.37
N GLU A 395 29.56 3.34 -21.24
CA GLU A 395 30.13 2.14 -21.82
C GLU A 395 30.22 1.07 -20.73
N ALA A 396 29.52 -0.06 -20.92
CA ALA A 396 29.65 -1.25 -20.11
C ALA A 396 30.82 -2.09 -20.68
N VAL A 397 31.82 -2.42 -19.86
CA VAL A 397 32.94 -3.24 -20.23
C VAL A 397 32.87 -4.56 -19.49
N THR A 398 32.91 -5.66 -20.23
CA THR A 398 32.98 -7.00 -19.67
C THR A 398 34.23 -7.66 -20.25
N ALA A 399 35.20 -7.99 -19.38
CA ALA A 399 36.41 -8.67 -19.77
C ALA A 399 36.45 -10.11 -19.21
N ALA A 400 36.76 -11.09 -20.04
CA ALA A 400 36.94 -12.45 -19.61
C ALA A 400 38.45 -12.80 -19.57
N PHE A 401 38.83 -13.53 -18.53
CA PHE A 401 40.22 -13.95 -18.31
C PHE A 401 40.28 -15.46 -18.18
N ASP A 402 41.30 -16.06 -18.79
CA ASP A 402 41.70 -17.44 -18.52
C ASP A 402 42.87 -17.46 -17.55
N CYS A 403 42.74 -18.25 -16.50
CA CYS A 403 43.82 -18.53 -15.56
C CYS A 403 43.78 -20.01 -15.18
N GLY A 404 44.84 -20.76 -15.56
CA GLY A 404 44.91 -22.18 -15.30
C GLY A 404 43.80 -23.03 -15.94
N GLY A 405 43.22 -22.59 -17.06
CA GLY A 405 42.09 -23.23 -17.72
C GLY A 405 40.71 -22.91 -17.11
N HIS A 406 40.65 -21.97 -16.16
CA HIS A 406 39.38 -21.47 -15.54
C HIS A 406 39.08 -20.06 -16.00
N THR A 407 37.78 -19.80 -16.22
CA THR A 407 37.32 -18.49 -16.71
C THR A 407 36.88 -17.59 -15.54
N PHE A 408 37.33 -16.34 -15.59
CA PHE A 408 36.98 -15.26 -14.64
C PHE A 408 36.48 -14.07 -15.42
N THR A 409 35.55 -13.31 -14.81
CA THR A 409 34.94 -12.14 -15.44
C THR A 409 35.16 -10.89 -14.58
N ALA A 410 35.65 -9.82 -15.21
CA ALA A 410 35.63 -8.47 -14.63
C ALA A 410 34.61 -7.62 -15.36
N LYS A 411 33.85 -6.82 -14.60
CA LYS A 411 32.88 -5.89 -15.13
C LYS A 411 33.18 -4.48 -14.68
N GLY A 412 32.98 -3.53 -15.57
CA GLY A 412 33.17 -2.12 -15.27
C GLY A 412 32.24 -1.22 -16.09
N LYS A 413 32.11 0.03 -15.64
CA LYS A 413 31.25 1.02 -16.23
C LYS A 413 32.00 2.33 -16.37
N GLN A 414 32.07 2.86 -17.59
CA GLN A 414 32.63 4.18 -17.86
C GLN A 414 31.52 5.14 -18.29
N VAL A 415 31.24 6.17 -17.49
CA VAL A 415 30.22 7.17 -17.82
C VAL A 415 30.73 8.06 -18.94
N LEU A 416 29.95 8.18 -20.01
CA LEU A 416 30.24 9.02 -21.18
C LEU A 416 29.44 10.34 -21.13
N SER A 417 28.20 10.31 -20.63
CA SER A 417 27.35 11.48 -20.39
C SER A 417 26.49 11.24 -19.15
N GLN A 418 26.50 12.17 -18.22
CA GLN A 418 25.69 12.09 -17.00
C GLN A 418 24.18 12.29 -17.29
N GLY A 419 23.84 13.10 -18.31
CA GLY A 419 22.46 13.36 -18.68
C GLY A 419 21.57 13.65 -17.45
N TRP A 420 20.37 13.08 -17.43
CA TRP A 420 19.40 13.27 -16.37
C TRP A 420 19.89 12.85 -14.96
N ARG A 421 20.86 11.94 -14.87
CA ARG A 421 21.41 11.49 -13.57
C ARG A 421 22.14 12.59 -12.81
N ALA A 422 22.73 13.57 -13.50
CA ALA A 422 23.38 14.71 -12.86
C ALA A 422 22.36 15.51 -12.00
N ILE A 423 21.15 15.72 -12.50
CA ILE A 423 20.07 16.41 -11.76
C ILE A 423 19.63 15.58 -10.54
N GLN A 424 19.45 14.27 -10.74
CA GLN A 424 19.07 13.36 -9.66
C GLN A 424 20.12 13.32 -8.55
N GLU A 425 21.40 13.35 -8.91
CA GLU A 425 22.50 13.33 -7.95
C GLU A 425 22.56 14.60 -7.10
N VAL A 426 22.33 15.79 -7.70
CA VAL A 426 22.21 17.06 -6.96
C VAL A 426 21.09 16.96 -5.94
N PHE A 427 19.93 16.43 -6.33
CA PHE A 427 18.80 16.25 -5.41
C PHE A 427 19.13 15.26 -4.28
N ARG A 428 19.65 14.06 -4.58
CA ARG A 428 20.02 13.06 -3.59
C ARG A 428 21.08 13.56 -2.60
N SER A 429 22.08 14.28 -3.09
CA SER A 429 23.12 14.88 -2.25
C SER A 429 22.53 15.91 -1.27
N SER A 430 21.50 16.66 -1.67
CA SER A 430 20.81 17.60 -0.79
C SER A 430 20.06 16.93 0.36
N LEU A 431 19.65 15.68 0.20
CA LEU A 431 18.97 14.89 1.23
C LEU A 431 19.94 14.27 2.27
N LYS A 432 21.26 14.41 2.06
CA LYS A 432 22.32 13.78 2.89
C LYS A 432 22.19 12.25 2.96
N GLU A 433 21.55 11.66 1.97
CA GLU A 433 21.52 10.20 1.86
C GLU A 433 22.90 9.70 1.39
N LYS A 434 23.34 8.59 1.98
CA LYS A 434 24.48 7.86 1.42
C LYS A 434 24.05 7.31 0.07
N PRO A 435 24.90 7.40 -0.98
CA PRO A 435 24.62 6.74 -2.23
C PRO A 435 24.29 5.25 -1.94
N GLU A 436 23.17 4.76 -2.40
CA GLU A 436 22.97 3.33 -2.44
C GLU A 436 24.03 2.77 -3.39
N ASP A 437 24.73 1.72 -2.97
CA ASP A 437 25.82 1.03 -3.72
C ASP A 437 25.33 0.36 -5.03
N GLU A 438 24.31 0.91 -5.68
CA GLU A 438 23.78 0.36 -6.93
C GLU A 438 24.76 0.50 -8.12
N ASP A 439 25.81 1.32 -8.01
CA ASP A 439 26.81 1.55 -9.06
C ASP A 439 28.22 1.10 -8.66
N ALA A 440 28.38 0.07 -7.83
CA ALA A 440 29.68 -0.44 -7.38
C ALA A 440 30.52 -1.14 -8.48
N GLU A 441 30.08 -1.09 -9.74
CA GLU A 441 30.97 -1.50 -10.86
C GLU A 441 31.98 -0.38 -11.08
N GLY A 442 33.22 -0.61 -10.59
CA GLY A 442 34.33 0.31 -10.76
C GLY A 442 34.67 0.57 -12.23
N VAL A 443 35.40 1.65 -12.48
CA VAL A 443 36.01 1.86 -13.82
C VAL A 443 37.14 0.84 -14.01
N LEU A 444 37.02 -0.04 -15.02
CA LEU A 444 38.10 -0.91 -15.39
C LEU A 444 39.21 -0.12 -16.09
N PRO A 445 40.50 -0.51 -15.90
CA PRO A 445 41.59 0.01 -16.68
C PRO A 445 41.41 -0.31 -18.16
N ALA A 446 42.20 0.30 -19.02
CA ALA A 446 42.21 -0.03 -20.44
C ALA A 446 42.74 -1.47 -20.64
N LEU A 447 41.77 -2.39 -20.87
CA LEU A 447 42.06 -3.80 -21.12
C LEU A 447 42.07 -4.10 -22.61
N THR A 448 42.97 -5.00 -23.03
CA THR A 448 43.06 -5.49 -24.41
C THR A 448 43.11 -7.01 -24.43
N GLU A 449 42.58 -7.62 -25.49
CA GLU A 449 42.69 -9.06 -25.70
C GLU A 449 44.16 -9.47 -25.85
N GLY A 450 44.54 -10.61 -25.25
CA GLY A 450 45.89 -11.08 -25.18
C GLY A 450 46.73 -10.44 -24.07
N GLN A 451 46.23 -9.44 -23.34
CA GLN A 451 46.96 -8.84 -22.22
C GLN A 451 47.17 -9.87 -21.11
N VAL A 452 48.39 -9.93 -20.60
CA VAL A 452 48.83 -10.89 -19.57
C VAL A 452 49.03 -10.16 -18.24
N PHE A 453 48.52 -10.74 -17.17
CA PHE A 453 48.74 -10.33 -15.79
C PHE A 453 49.45 -11.44 -15.06
N GLU A 454 50.67 -11.18 -14.55
CA GLU A 454 51.53 -12.19 -13.91
C GLU A 454 52.44 -11.51 -12.87
N PRO A 455 52.54 -12.04 -11.66
CA PRO A 455 51.67 -13.07 -11.09
C PRO A 455 50.33 -12.49 -10.63
N VAL A 456 49.23 -13.27 -10.67
CA VAL A 456 47.94 -12.90 -10.06
C VAL A 456 47.82 -13.56 -8.70
N ALA A 457 47.19 -12.85 -7.74
CA ALA A 457 46.80 -13.42 -6.47
C ALA A 457 45.35 -13.93 -6.53
N ALA A 458 45.16 -15.20 -6.18
CA ALA A 458 43.84 -15.81 -6.14
C ALA A 458 43.34 -15.99 -4.71
N SER A 459 42.09 -15.65 -4.45
CA SER A 459 41.45 -15.81 -3.15
C SER A 459 40.03 -16.39 -3.26
N VAL A 460 39.63 -17.17 -2.25
CA VAL A 460 38.25 -17.71 -2.17
C VAL A 460 37.43 -16.82 -1.28
N THR A 461 36.22 -16.47 -1.74
CA THR A 461 35.24 -15.75 -0.93
C THR A 461 33.96 -16.59 -0.74
N GLU A 462 33.45 -16.60 0.48
CA GLU A 462 32.24 -17.33 0.87
C GLU A 462 31.02 -16.43 0.80
N HIS A 463 29.97 -16.89 0.17
CA HIS A 463 28.69 -16.19 0.02
C HIS A 463 27.53 -17.10 0.38
N PHE A 464 26.38 -16.49 0.58
CA PHE A 464 25.12 -17.20 0.86
C PHE A 464 24.00 -16.63 0.01
N THR A 465 23.10 -17.50 -0.43
CA THR A 465 21.83 -17.05 -0.99
C THR A 465 21.03 -16.31 0.06
N SER A 466 20.23 -15.33 -0.35
CA SER A 466 19.38 -14.53 0.51
C SER A 466 17.91 -14.77 0.18
N PRO A 467 17.01 -14.75 1.18
CA PRO A 467 15.57 -14.81 0.91
C PRO A 467 15.12 -13.54 0.18
N PRO A 468 13.97 -13.57 -0.49
CA PRO A 468 13.37 -12.34 -1.01
C PRO A 468 13.12 -11.36 0.14
N LYS A 469 13.31 -10.07 -0.13
CA LYS A 469 13.04 -9.03 0.90
C LYS A 469 11.53 -8.94 1.16
N PRO A 470 11.09 -8.66 2.40
CA PRO A 470 9.70 -8.33 2.69
C PRO A 470 9.21 -7.18 1.80
N TYR A 471 7.91 -7.13 1.54
CA TYR A 471 7.36 -5.99 0.83
C TYR A 471 7.46 -4.71 1.65
N THR A 472 7.88 -3.64 1.01
CA THR A 472 7.67 -2.25 1.44
C THR A 472 6.44 -1.69 0.72
N GLU A 473 5.98 -0.49 1.06
CA GLU A 473 4.90 0.13 0.27
C GLU A 473 5.32 0.37 -1.18
N ASP A 474 6.59 0.76 -1.45
CA ASP A 474 7.13 0.85 -2.81
C ASP A 474 6.95 -0.47 -3.58
N THR A 475 7.50 -1.55 -3.04
CA THR A 475 7.49 -2.83 -3.76
C THR A 475 6.12 -3.49 -3.81
N LEU A 476 5.25 -3.27 -2.81
CA LEU A 476 3.87 -3.75 -2.83
C LEU A 476 3.03 -2.99 -3.87
N LEU A 477 3.13 -1.66 -3.94
CA LEU A 477 2.45 -0.86 -4.95
C LEU A 477 2.84 -1.28 -6.36
N SER A 478 4.15 -1.54 -6.59
CA SER A 478 4.62 -2.10 -7.86
C SER A 478 4.03 -3.47 -8.16
N ALA A 479 3.96 -4.34 -7.14
CA ALA A 479 3.39 -5.67 -7.30
C ALA A 479 1.88 -5.62 -7.56
N MET A 480 1.14 -4.74 -6.88
CA MET A 480 -0.29 -4.50 -7.14
C MET A 480 -0.54 -4.00 -8.57
N GLU A 481 0.29 -3.08 -9.06
CA GLU A 481 0.18 -2.53 -10.41
C GLU A 481 0.43 -3.58 -11.50
N ASN A 482 1.32 -4.53 -11.22
CA ASN A 482 1.67 -5.60 -12.16
C ASN A 482 0.88 -6.90 -11.95
N ALA A 483 0.04 -6.97 -10.91
CA ALA A 483 -0.74 -8.16 -10.62
C ALA A 483 -1.72 -8.50 -11.76
N GLY A 484 -1.77 -9.77 -12.18
CA GLY A 484 -2.66 -10.25 -13.24
C GLY A 484 -2.23 -9.89 -14.67
N LYS A 485 -1.07 -9.27 -14.88
CA LYS A 485 -0.60 -8.95 -16.25
C LYS A 485 -0.41 -10.18 -17.13
N GLU A 486 -0.04 -11.30 -16.54
CA GLU A 486 0.16 -12.56 -17.26
C GLU A 486 -1.19 -13.19 -17.71
N ASP A 487 -2.28 -12.86 -17.01
CA ASP A 487 -3.62 -13.39 -17.25
C ASP A 487 -4.48 -12.48 -18.14
N MET A 488 -3.99 -11.29 -18.51
CA MET A 488 -4.74 -10.30 -19.30
C MET A 488 -4.30 -10.30 -20.76
N PRO A 489 -5.23 -10.19 -21.74
CA PRO A 489 -4.88 -9.95 -23.13
C PRO A 489 -4.05 -8.68 -23.29
N ASP A 490 -3.18 -8.63 -24.31
CA ASP A 490 -2.31 -7.48 -24.57
C ASP A 490 -3.07 -6.17 -24.85
N GLU A 491 -4.32 -6.27 -25.28
CA GLU A 491 -5.23 -5.15 -25.58
C GLU A 491 -6.04 -4.66 -24.37
N ALA A 492 -5.98 -5.37 -23.22
CA ALA A 492 -6.72 -4.97 -22.03
C ALA A 492 -6.03 -3.77 -21.33
N GLU A 493 -6.83 -2.81 -20.88
CA GLU A 493 -6.37 -1.72 -20.02
C GLU A 493 -5.86 -2.31 -18.69
N ARG A 494 -4.55 -2.52 -18.60
CA ARG A 494 -3.88 -3.26 -17.50
C ARG A 494 -3.76 -2.39 -16.26
N LYS A 495 -4.78 -2.40 -15.41
CA LYS A 495 -4.79 -1.59 -14.18
C LYS A 495 -4.29 -2.32 -12.92
N GLY A 496 -4.02 -3.62 -12.99
CA GLY A 496 -3.59 -4.42 -11.84
C GLY A 496 -4.64 -4.48 -10.73
N LEU A 497 -4.20 -4.62 -9.48
CA LEU A 497 -5.05 -4.59 -8.29
C LEU A 497 -5.28 -3.16 -7.80
N GLY A 498 -6.49 -2.66 -7.93
CA GLY A 498 -6.88 -1.30 -7.56
C GLY A 498 -6.33 -0.23 -8.51
N THR A 499 -6.87 0.97 -8.40
CA THR A 499 -6.39 2.16 -9.14
C THR A 499 -5.35 2.90 -8.32
N PRO A 500 -4.53 3.78 -8.92
CA PRO A 500 -3.60 4.63 -8.18
C PRO A 500 -4.26 5.37 -7.00
N ALA A 501 -5.48 5.86 -7.19
CA ALA A 501 -6.24 6.57 -6.16
C ALA A 501 -6.68 5.69 -4.96
N THR A 502 -6.84 4.39 -5.16
CA THR A 502 -7.41 3.47 -4.16
C THR A 502 -6.39 2.60 -3.44
N ARG A 503 -5.22 2.33 -4.03
CA ARG A 503 -4.19 1.42 -3.48
C ARG A 503 -3.75 1.81 -2.06
N ALA A 504 -3.50 3.10 -1.82
CA ALA A 504 -3.14 3.60 -0.49
C ALA A 504 -4.21 3.26 0.57
N ALA A 505 -5.49 3.48 0.26
CA ALA A 505 -6.59 3.18 1.16
C ALA A 505 -6.75 1.67 1.43
N ILE A 506 -6.43 0.82 0.45
CA ILE A 506 -6.43 -0.64 0.60
C ILE A 506 -5.34 -1.08 1.59
N ILE A 507 -4.12 -0.56 1.46
CA ILE A 507 -3.03 -0.85 2.39
C ILE A 507 -3.42 -0.39 3.80
N GLU A 508 -3.96 0.82 3.96
CA GLU A 508 -4.42 1.31 5.26
C GLU A 508 -5.53 0.46 5.88
N LYS A 509 -6.48 -0.04 5.07
CA LYS A 509 -7.52 -0.96 5.54
C LYS A 509 -6.95 -2.29 6.04
N LEU A 510 -5.93 -2.83 5.38
CA LEU A 510 -5.25 -4.05 5.83
C LEU A 510 -4.53 -3.83 7.16
N VAL A 511 -3.86 -2.68 7.32
CA VAL A 511 -3.15 -2.33 8.56
C VAL A 511 -4.13 -2.03 9.69
N SER A 512 -5.13 -1.18 9.48
CA SER A 512 -6.13 -0.84 10.50
C SER A 512 -7.01 -2.03 10.88
N GLY A 513 -7.24 -2.95 9.96
CA GLY A 513 -7.95 -4.21 10.21
C GLY A 513 -7.11 -5.25 10.98
N GLY A 514 -5.84 -4.98 11.25
CA GLY A 514 -4.94 -5.88 11.98
C GLY A 514 -4.52 -7.13 11.18
N PHE A 515 -4.63 -7.11 9.87
CA PHE A 515 -4.18 -8.19 8.98
C PHE A 515 -2.73 -8.02 8.53
N VAL A 516 -2.24 -6.79 8.57
CA VAL A 516 -0.86 -6.40 8.22
C VAL A 516 -0.34 -5.45 9.29
N GLU A 517 0.94 -5.54 9.62
CA GLU A 517 1.63 -4.59 10.49
C GLU A 517 2.82 -3.96 9.77
N ARG A 518 3.16 -2.72 10.15
CA ARG A 518 4.35 -2.02 9.68
C ARG A 518 5.52 -2.27 10.63
N SER A 519 6.59 -2.86 10.12
CA SER A 519 7.86 -3.02 10.85
C SER A 519 8.95 -2.20 10.13
N GLY A 520 9.16 -0.97 10.60
CA GLY A 520 9.93 0.02 9.85
C GLY A 520 9.27 0.31 8.50
N LYS A 521 10.00 0.13 7.38
CA LYS A 521 9.46 0.26 6.02
C LYS A 521 8.68 -0.97 5.56
N ASN A 522 8.85 -2.11 6.23
CA ASN A 522 8.31 -3.39 5.78
C ASN A 522 6.83 -3.57 6.17
N LEU A 523 6.08 -4.19 5.29
CA LEU A 523 4.70 -4.63 5.49
C LEU A 523 4.72 -6.14 5.76
N ILE A 524 4.38 -6.54 6.98
CA ILE A 524 4.41 -7.93 7.43
C ILE A 524 2.98 -8.41 7.66
N PRO A 525 2.54 -9.53 7.05
CA PRO A 525 1.23 -10.09 7.35
C PRO A 525 1.21 -10.60 8.79
N THR A 526 0.16 -10.26 9.53
CA THR A 526 -0.05 -10.79 10.88
C THR A 526 -0.53 -12.25 10.79
N LYS A 527 -0.46 -12.97 11.89
CA LYS A 527 -1.08 -14.32 11.97
C LYS A 527 -2.56 -14.31 11.55
N ALA A 528 -3.29 -13.24 11.90
CA ALA A 528 -4.68 -13.08 11.47
C ALA A 528 -4.80 -12.90 9.94
N GLY A 529 -3.87 -12.18 9.33
CA GLY A 529 -3.80 -12.00 7.89
C GLY A 529 -3.48 -13.30 7.15
N VAL A 530 -2.46 -14.03 7.60
CA VAL A 530 -2.11 -15.34 7.03
C VAL A 530 -3.27 -16.32 7.16
N ASN A 531 -3.89 -16.39 8.34
CA ASN A 531 -5.05 -17.27 8.57
C ASN A 531 -6.22 -16.91 7.65
N LEU A 532 -6.49 -15.61 7.43
CA LEU A 532 -7.55 -15.17 6.53
C LEU A 532 -7.30 -15.69 5.10
N VAL A 533 -6.10 -15.50 4.57
CA VAL A 533 -5.74 -16.00 3.21
C VAL A 533 -5.86 -17.53 3.14
N THR A 534 -5.42 -18.23 4.18
CA THR A 534 -5.46 -19.71 4.22
C THR A 534 -6.88 -20.29 4.16
N VAL A 535 -7.87 -19.60 4.74
CA VAL A 535 -9.25 -20.10 4.78
C VAL A 535 -10.11 -19.65 3.61
N LEU A 536 -9.66 -18.65 2.86
CA LEU A 536 -10.42 -18.14 1.71
C LEU A 536 -10.13 -18.98 0.46
N PRO A 537 -11.13 -19.13 -0.43
CA PRO A 537 -10.92 -19.79 -1.71
C PRO A 537 -10.00 -18.98 -2.60
N GLU A 538 -9.30 -19.67 -3.50
CA GLU A 538 -8.40 -19.08 -4.51
C GLU A 538 -9.10 -17.98 -5.33
N LEU A 539 -10.36 -18.17 -5.66
CA LEU A 539 -11.18 -17.16 -6.35
C LEU A 539 -11.11 -15.78 -5.70
N LEU A 540 -11.09 -15.71 -4.36
CA LEU A 540 -11.05 -14.45 -3.61
C LEU A 540 -9.63 -13.98 -3.29
N THR A 541 -8.63 -14.84 -3.40
CA THR A 541 -7.22 -14.55 -3.10
C THR A 541 -6.37 -14.29 -4.34
N SER A 542 -6.87 -14.69 -5.53
CA SER A 542 -6.20 -14.47 -6.81
C SER A 542 -6.53 -13.10 -7.41
N PRO A 543 -5.57 -12.44 -8.08
CA PRO A 543 -5.81 -11.24 -8.89
C PRO A 543 -6.73 -11.48 -10.10
N LYS A 544 -6.86 -12.74 -10.57
CA LYS A 544 -7.58 -13.12 -11.77
C LYS A 544 -9.03 -12.63 -11.77
N LEU A 545 -9.74 -12.78 -10.63
CA LEU A 545 -11.11 -12.28 -10.50
C LEU A 545 -11.22 -10.78 -10.81
N THR A 546 -10.25 -10.00 -10.35
CA THR A 546 -10.21 -8.57 -10.64
C THR A 546 -9.98 -8.29 -12.10
N ALA A 547 -9.08 -9.05 -12.73
CA ALA A 547 -8.77 -8.93 -14.16
C ALA A 547 -10.00 -9.23 -15.02
N ASP A 548 -10.66 -10.37 -14.77
CA ASP A 548 -11.85 -10.80 -15.50
C ASP A 548 -13.00 -9.78 -15.40
N TRP A 549 -13.18 -9.19 -14.21
CA TRP A 549 -14.22 -8.18 -14.04
C TRP A 549 -13.90 -6.88 -14.77
N GLU A 550 -12.67 -6.37 -14.67
CA GLU A 550 -12.31 -5.12 -15.34
C GLU A 550 -12.41 -5.26 -16.86
N GLN A 551 -12.09 -6.44 -17.42
CA GLN A 551 -12.31 -6.71 -18.84
C GLN A 551 -13.80 -6.61 -19.19
N ARG A 552 -14.68 -7.34 -18.50
CA ARG A 552 -16.12 -7.31 -18.74
C ARG A 552 -16.73 -5.92 -18.53
N LEU A 553 -16.31 -5.21 -17.49
CA LEU A 553 -16.75 -3.85 -17.24
C LEU A 553 -16.31 -2.87 -18.33
N ASN A 554 -15.16 -3.10 -18.95
CA ASN A 554 -14.71 -2.31 -20.09
C ASN A 554 -15.56 -2.61 -21.36
N GLU A 555 -15.96 -3.86 -21.57
CA GLU A 555 -16.90 -4.24 -22.62
C GLU A 555 -18.28 -3.58 -22.42
N VAL A 556 -18.77 -3.53 -21.16
CA VAL A 556 -20.01 -2.79 -20.82
C VAL A 556 -19.84 -1.30 -21.08
N ALA A 557 -18.72 -0.69 -20.70
CA ALA A 557 -18.45 0.74 -20.91
C ALA A 557 -18.39 1.12 -22.41
N LYS A 558 -18.06 0.15 -23.28
CA LYS A 558 -18.05 0.31 -24.74
C LYS A 558 -19.40 -0.05 -25.38
N GLY A 559 -20.41 -0.46 -24.60
CA GLY A 559 -21.70 -0.94 -25.11
C GLY A 559 -21.62 -2.29 -25.83
N GLN A 560 -20.59 -3.09 -25.60
CA GLN A 560 -20.31 -4.38 -26.24
C GLN A 560 -20.82 -5.57 -25.41
N ALA A 561 -21.13 -5.38 -24.15
CA ALA A 561 -21.67 -6.39 -23.24
C ALA A 561 -22.86 -5.86 -22.45
N SER A 562 -23.80 -6.74 -22.07
CA SER A 562 -24.97 -6.40 -21.25
C SER A 562 -24.55 -6.18 -19.77
N PRO A 563 -24.99 -5.07 -19.14
CA PRO A 563 -24.85 -4.86 -17.70
C PRO A 563 -25.58 -5.95 -16.89
N GLU A 564 -26.74 -6.43 -17.38
CA GLU A 564 -27.56 -7.44 -16.72
C GLU A 564 -26.84 -8.78 -16.67
N ASP A 565 -26.28 -9.25 -17.81
CA ASP A 565 -25.53 -10.52 -17.88
C ASP A 565 -24.30 -10.50 -16.94
N PHE A 566 -23.67 -9.34 -16.80
CA PHE A 566 -22.59 -9.18 -15.83
C PHE A 566 -23.10 -9.34 -14.40
N MET A 567 -24.19 -8.66 -14.03
CA MET A 567 -24.75 -8.69 -12.68
C MET A 567 -25.30 -10.06 -12.32
N ASP A 568 -25.99 -10.75 -13.23
CA ASP A 568 -26.49 -12.12 -13.04
C ASP A 568 -25.33 -13.08 -12.71
N GLY A 569 -24.21 -12.93 -13.40
CA GLY A 569 -22.99 -13.68 -13.10
C GLY A 569 -22.42 -13.41 -11.71
N ILE A 570 -22.50 -12.16 -11.22
CA ILE A 570 -22.06 -11.78 -9.88
C ILE A 570 -22.98 -12.35 -8.79
N GLU A 571 -24.31 -12.29 -9.01
CA GLU A 571 -25.29 -12.83 -8.07
C GLU A 571 -25.17 -14.35 -7.97
N ALA A 572 -25.03 -15.04 -9.11
CA ALA A 572 -24.77 -16.47 -9.14
C ALA A 572 -23.49 -16.85 -8.39
N MET A 573 -22.42 -16.08 -8.58
CA MET A 573 -21.15 -16.27 -7.86
C MET A 573 -21.32 -16.10 -6.33
N ALA A 574 -22.04 -15.06 -5.87
CA ALA A 574 -22.33 -14.83 -4.45
C ALA A 574 -23.15 -15.97 -3.86
N ALA A 575 -24.16 -16.46 -4.57
CA ALA A 575 -25.00 -17.58 -4.15
C ALA A 575 -24.19 -18.90 -4.09
N GLU A 576 -23.37 -19.17 -5.10
CA GLU A 576 -22.50 -20.34 -5.12
C GLU A 576 -21.47 -20.33 -3.98
N LEU A 577 -20.87 -19.17 -3.71
CA LEU A 577 -19.92 -19.00 -2.61
C LEU A 577 -20.57 -19.40 -1.27
N VAL A 578 -21.78 -18.92 -0.98
CA VAL A 578 -22.50 -19.25 0.25
C VAL A 578 -22.84 -20.74 0.30
N ARG A 579 -23.32 -21.32 -0.82
CA ARG A 579 -23.68 -22.74 -0.90
C ARG A 579 -22.46 -23.66 -0.68
N LYS A 580 -21.32 -23.33 -1.30
CA LYS A 580 -20.10 -24.15 -1.25
C LYS A 580 -19.43 -24.13 0.12
N TYR A 581 -19.46 -23.00 0.82
CA TYR A 581 -18.81 -22.80 2.11
C TYR A 581 -19.83 -22.76 3.26
N SER A 582 -20.72 -23.79 3.32
CA SER A 582 -21.69 -23.92 4.42
C SER A 582 -21.10 -24.49 5.71
N HIS A 583 -19.97 -25.17 5.62
CA HIS A 583 -19.29 -25.80 6.75
C HIS A 583 -17.77 -25.58 6.64
N ILE A 584 -17.12 -25.53 7.78
CA ILE A 584 -15.66 -25.43 7.89
C ILE A 584 -15.09 -26.68 8.57
N SER A 585 -13.86 -27.05 8.23
CA SER A 585 -13.15 -28.15 8.88
C SER A 585 -12.81 -27.78 10.33
N GLU A 586 -12.66 -28.80 11.19
CA GLU A 586 -12.21 -28.61 12.58
C GLU A 586 -10.86 -27.88 12.66
N ASP A 587 -9.97 -28.11 11.71
CA ASP A 587 -8.66 -27.46 11.67
C ASP A 587 -8.79 -25.98 11.28
N GLY A 588 -9.69 -25.64 10.37
CA GLY A 588 -10.03 -24.25 10.05
C GLY A 588 -10.54 -23.47 11.26
N GLN A 589 -11.39 -24.09 12.10
CA GLN A 589 -11.88 -23.46 13.34
C GLN A 589 -10.76 -23.13 14.32
N LYS A 590 -9.72 -23.97 14.40
CA LYS A 590 -8.58 -23.76 15.31
C LYS A 590 -7.72 -22.55 14.92
N LEU A 591 -7.67 -22.19 13.65
CA LEU A 591 -6.84 -21.09 13.15
C LEU A 591 -7.16 -19.74 13.79
N PHE A 592 -8.44 -19.48 14.08
CA PHE A 592 -8.89 -18.22 14.67
C PHE A 592 -9.18 -18.30 16.17
N GLN A 593 -8.97 -19.43 16.80
CA GLN A 593 -9.05 -19.50 18.26
C GLN A 593 -7.91 -18.67 18.88
N PRO A 594 -8.21 -17.81 19.87
CA PRO A 594 -7.17 -17.07 20.56
C PRO A 594 -6.19 -18.07 21.17
N GLU A 595 -4.91 -17.90 20.86
CA GLU A 595 -3.87 -18.64 21.58
C GLU A 595 -4.00 -18.29 23.07
N LYS A 596 -4.28 -19.31 23.87
CA LYS A 596 -4.29 -19.11 25.32
C LYS A 596 -2.84 -18.87 25.73
N GLU A 597 -2.52 -17.64 26.08
CA GLU A 597 -1.18 -17.33 26.58
C GLU A 597 -0.85 -18.18 27.80
N THR A 598 0.23 -18.92 27.70
CA THR A 598 0.73 -19.74 28.78
C THR A 598 1.17 -18.86 29.95
N VAL A 599 0.62 -19.11 31.13
CA VAL A 599 1.01 -18.41 32.36
C VAL A 599 2.27 -19.05 32.98
N GLY A 600 2.45 -20.33 32.75
CA GLY A 600 3.59 -21.13 33.19
C GLY A 600 3.37 -22.62 32.92
N LEU A 601 4.30 -23.46 33.32
CA LEU A 601 4.16 -24.90 33.19
C LEU A 601 3.51 -25.50 34.44
N CYS A 602 2.68 -26.52 34.26
CA CYS A 602 2.01 -27.22 35.32
C CYS A 602 3.03 -28.03 36.19
N PRO A 603 3.08 -27.83 37.50
CA PRO A 603 4.05 -28.52 38.34
C PRO A 603 3.78 -30.05 38.45
N ARG A 604 2.56 -30.51 38.08
CA ARG A 604 2.19 -31.93 38.13
C ARG A 604 2.54 -32.70 36.85
N CYS A 605 2.34 -32.08 35.66
CA CYS A 605 2.47 -32.80 34.38
C CYS A 605 3.31 -32.08 33.33
N GLY A 606 3.87 -30.90 33.63
CA GLY A 606 4.70 -30.14 32.71
C GLY A 606 3.96 -29.45 31.54
N LYS A 607 2.64 -29.68 31.39
CA LYS A 607 1.87 -29.03 30.32
C LYS A 607 1.55 -27.55 30.62
N PRO A 608 1.23 -26.73 29.61
CA PRO A 608 0.92 -25.32 29.82
C PRO A 608 -0.25 -25.10 30.77
N VAL A 609 -0.15 -24.04 31.61
CA VAL A 609 -1.26 -23.55 32.46
C VAL A 609 -1.77 -22.25 31.81
N TYR A 610 -3.09 -22.18 31.63
CA TYR A 610 -3.78 -21.05 31.03
C TYR A 610 -4.59 -20.25 32.03
N GLU A 611 -4.75 -18.96 31.75
CA GLU A 611 -5.64 -18.11 32.53
C GLU A 611 -7.09 -18.24 32.07
N GLY A 612 -7.98 -18.62 32.96
CA GLY A 612 -9.42 -18.56 32.78
C GLY A 612 -10.05 -17.35 33.49
N LYS A 613 -11.34 -17.16 33.33
CA LYS A 613 -12.06 -16.03 33.99
C LYS A 613 -11.92 -16.09 35.53
N LYS A 614 -11.97 -17.26 36.12
CA LYS A 614 -11.98 -17.48 37.60
C LYS A 614 -10.78 -18.24 38.14
N ASN A 615 -9.92 -18.76 37.28
CA ASN A 615 -8.83 -19.66 37.69
C ASN A 615 -7.64 -19.63 36.73
N PHE A 616 -6.54 -20.27 37.13
CA PHE A 616 -5.41 -20.67 36.30
C PHE A 616 -5.41 -22.23 36.30
N ALA A 617 -5.64 -22.83 35.11
CA ALA A 617 -5.83 -24.26 34.99
C ALA A 617 -4.85 -24.92 34.01
N CYS A 618 -4.45 -26.14 34.28
CA CYS A 618 -3.67 -26.93 33.34
C CYS A 618 -4.43 -27.17 32.04
N SER A 619 -3.72 -27.15 30.91
CA SER A 619 -4.27 -27.47 29.59
C SER A 619 -4.79 -28.92 29.50
N ASP A 620 -4.22 -29.82 30.28
CA ASP A 620 -4.64 -31.20 30.38
C ASP A 620 -5.79 -31.35 31.38
N ARG A 621 -6.98 -31.66 30.87
CA ARG A 621 -8.17 -31.89 31.70
C ARG A 621 -8.02 -33.09 32.66
N ALA A 622 -7.19 -34.05 32.31
CA ALA A 622 -6.91 -35.23 33.18
C ALA A 622 -6.03 -34.88 34.39
N CYS A 623 -5.20 -33.83 34.28
CA CYS A 623 -4.25 -33.43 35.31
C CYS A 623 -4.90 -32.78 36.55
N GLN A 624 -6.09 -32.22 36.45
CA GLN A 624 -6.84 -31.57 37.54
C GLN A 624 -6.10 -30.45 38.30
N PHE A 625 -4.93 -29.96 37.84
CA PHE A 625 -4.25 -28.84 38.47
C PHE A 625 -4.99 -27.52 38.16
N VAL A 626 -5.52 -26.87 39.22
CA VAL A 626 -6.25 -25.60 39.13
C VAL A 626 -5.94 -24.73 40.34
N MET A 627 -5.50 -23.48 40.07
CA MET A 627 -5.40 -22.42 41.09
C MET A 627 -6.54 -21.44 40.89
N TRP A 628 -7.39 -21.28 41.89
CA TRP A 628 -8.55 -20.38 41.85
C TRP A 628 -8.14 -18.95 42.23
N LYS A 629 -8.55 -17.92 41.44
CA LYS A 629 -8.24 -16.51 41.70
C LYS A 629 -8.82 -16.04 43.03
N ASN A 630 -10.00 -16.53 43.38
CA ASN A 630 -10.75 -16.21 44.59
C ASN A 630 -10.82 -17.36 45.61
N ASP A 631 -9.76 -18.17 45.68
CA ASP A 631 -9.64 -19.20 46.71
C ASP A 631 -9.78 -18.60 48.10
N ARG A 632 -10.23 -19.43 49.09
CA ARG A 632 -10.41 -18.98 50.47
C ARG A 632 -9.11 -18.45 51.09
N PHE A 633 -7.97 -18.98 50.70
CA PHE A 633 -6.67 -18.45 51.12
C PHE A 633 -6.49 -16.98 50.74
N TRP A 634 -6.87 -16.61 49.53
CA TRP A 634 -6.75 -15.24 49.03
C TRP A 634 -7.84 -14.31 49.56
N THR A 635 -9.08 -14.75 49.50
CA THR A 635 -10.25 -13.93 49.90
C THR A 635 -10.25 -13.62 51.38
N SER A 636 -9.86 -14.56 52.29
CA SER A 636 -9.71 -14.27 53.72
C SER A 636 -8.64 -13.23 54.03
N ARG A 637 -7.74 -12.96 53.08
CA ARG A 637 -6.68 -11.95 53.19
C ARG A 637 -6.96 -10.72 52.35
N ARG A 638 -8.21 -10.54 51.90
CA ARG A 638 -8.69 -9.43 51.04
C ARG A 638 -7.84 -9.26 49.77
N LYS A 639 -7.43 -10.37 49.15
CA LYS A 639 -6.63 -10.44 47.92
C LYS A 639 -7.31 -11.34 46.91
N GLU A 640 -6.94 -11.15 45.65
CA GLU A 640 -7.24 -12.03 44.53
C GLU A 640 -5.92 -12.39 43.85
N MET A 641 -5.78 -13.63 43.38
CA MET A 641 -4.58 -14.02 42.64
C MET A 641 -4.52 -13.39 41.28
N THR A 642 -3.48 -12.60 41.04
CA THR A 642 -3.21 -11.97 39.74
C THR A 642 -2.41 -12.91 38.83
N ARG A 643 -2.41 -12.64 37.52
CA ARG A 643 -1.61 -13.38 36.53
C ARG A 643 -0.11 -13.40 36.91
N LYS A 644 0.43 -12.28 37.37
CA LYS A 644 1.83 -12.16 37.78
C LYS A 644 2.14 -13.09 38.98
N MET A 645 1.25 -13.10 39.96
CA MET A 645 1.39 -14.00 41.12
C MET A 645 1.34 -15.47 40.70
N ALA A 646 0.42 -15.84 39.83
CA ALA A 646 0.31 -17.20 39.30
C ALA A 646 1.58 -17.58 38.49
N ALA A 647 2.10 -16.70 37.64
CA ALA A 647 3.33 -16.93 36.89
C ALA A 647 4.55 -17.15 37.83
N ASP A 648 4.69 -16.31 38.87
CA ASP A 648 5.77 -16.47 39.85
C ASP A 648 5.64 -17.79 40.64
N LEU A 649 4.42 -18.16 41.03
CA LEU A 649 4.16 -19.43 41.73
C LEU A 649 4.49 -20.65 40.86
N LEU A 650 4.11 -20.60 39.57
CA LEU A 650 4.42 -21.70 38.63
C LEU A 650 5.91 -21.78 38.28
N LYS A 651 6.61 -20.63 38.18
CA LYS A 651 8.03 -20.59 37.76
C LYS A 651 8.99 -20.82 38.95
N LYS A 652 8.68 -20.23 40.10
CA LYS A 652 9.60 -20.14 41.28
C LYS A 652 9.08 -20.89 42.49
N GLY A 653 7.87 -21.42 42.42
CA GLY A 653 7.18 -22.01 43.56
C GLY A 653 6.72 -21.00 44.62
N ARG A 654 7.04 -19.69 44.44
CA ARG A 654 6.72 -18.63 45.42
C ARG A 654 6.55 -17.25 44.79
N THR A 655 5.74 -16.40 45.46
CA THR A 655 5.52 -15.00 45.08
C THR A 655 5.44 -14.09 46.32
N SER A 656 5.91 -12.86 46.19
CA SER A 656 5.81 -11.86 47.29
C SER A 656 4.51 -11.07 47.14
N VAL A 657 3.72 -11.01 48.21
CA VAL A 657 2.44 -10.31 48.22
C VAL A 657 2.45 -9.24 49.33
N LYS A 658 2.20 -8.01 48.97
CA LYS A 658 2.13 -6.89 49.89
C LYS A 658 0.69 -6.60 50.33
N GLY A 659 0.56 -6.12 51.57
CA GLY A 659 -0.70 -5.60 52.11
C GLY A 659 -1.81 -6.69 52.23
N MET A 660 -1.45 -7.92 52.63
CA MET A 660 -2.40 -8.97 52.96
C MET A 660 -3.10 -8.64 54.29
N TRP A 661 -4.40 -8.85 54.40
CA TRP A 661 -5.16 -8.54 55.59
C TRP A 661 -5.03 -9.67 56.64
N SER A 662 -4.82 -9.31 57.90
CA SER A 662 -4.88 -10.21 59.06
C SER A 662 -6.11 -9.91 59.90
N GLU A 663 -7.07 -10.80 59.87
CA GLU A 663 -8.27 -10.67 60.71
C GLU A 663 -7.96 -10.65 62.19
N LYS A 664 -6.98 -11.47 62.62
CA LYS A 664 -6.53 -11.57 64.04
C LYS A 664 -5.84 -10.32 64.53
N LYS A 665 -5.18 -9.52 63.67
CA LYS A 665 -4.43 -8.31 64.06
C LYS A 665 -5.12 -7.02 63.64
N GLY A 666 -6.17 -7.06 62.82
CA GLY A 666 -6.84 -5.87 62.29
C GLY A 666 -5.93 -4.97 61.44
N SER A 667 -4.85 -5.51 60.85
CA SER A 667 -3.88 -4.75 60.09
C SER A 667 -3.36 -5.54 58.90
N THR A 668 -2.73 -4.81 57.93
CA THR A 668 -2.09 -5.43 56.79
C THR A 668 -0.66 -5.88 57.07
N TYR A 669 -0.21 -6.89 56.36
CA TYR A 669 1.16 -7.42 56.40
C TYR A 669 1.65 -7.85 55.03
N ASP A 670 2.95 -7.92 54.88
CA ASP A 670 3.60 -8.47 53.69
C ASP A 670 4.12 -9.85 53.98
N ALA A 671 3.96 -10.78 53.02
CA ALA A 671 4.43 -12.17 53.13
C ALA A 671 4.84 -12.74 51.75
N VAL A 672 5.65 -13.74 51.80
CA VAL A 672 5.90 -14.63 50.65
C VAL A 672 4.89 -15.75 50.70
N VAL A 673 4.18 -15.94 49.60
CA VAL A 673 3.26 -17.06 49.40
C VAL A 673 3.98 -18.18 48.65
N ILE A 674 3.94 -19.37 49.15
CA ILE A 674 4.54 -20.57 48.56
C ILE A 674 3.42 -21.44 48.02
N LEU A 675 3.62 -21.99 46.83
CA LEU A 675 2.73 -23.00 46.25
C LEU A 675 2.92 -24.34 46.99
N ASP A 676 1.87 -24.82 47.64
CA ASP A 676 1.86 -26.08 48.37
C ASP A 676 0.96 -27.11 47.69
N ASP A 677 1.46 -27.64 46.58
CA ASP A 677 0.73 -28.62 45.80
C ASP A 677 1.08 -30.06 46.23
N THR A 678 0.16 -30.67 46.93
CA THR A 678 0.31 -32.08 47.42
C THR A 678 -0.22 -33.11 46.40
N GLY A 679 -0.58 -32.71 45.18
CA GLY A 679 -1.17 -33.62 44.16
C GLY A 679 -2.63 -33.96 44.39
N GLY A 680 -3.28 -33.41 45.42
CA GLY A 680 -4.69 -33.64 45.73
C GLY A 680 -5.66 -32.85 44.86
N LYS A 681 -6.96 -32.94 45.18
CA LYS A 681 -8.04 -32.24 44.43
C LYS A 681 -7.88 -30.73 44.43
N TYR A 682 -7.27 -30.14 45.46
CA TYR A 682 -7.10 -28.71 45.62
C TYR A 682 -5.61 -28.36 45.74
N VAL A 683 -5.25 -27.24 45.14
CA VAL A 683 -3.93 -26.61 45.27
C VAL A 683 -3.96 -25.71 46.51
N ASN A 684 -3.01 -25.86 47.42
CA ASN A 684 -2.92 -25.08 48.64
C ASN A 684 -1.77 -24.07 48.59
N PHE A 685 -1.76 -23.17 49.58
CA PHE A 685 -0.75 -22.11 49.66
C PHE A 685 -0.27 -22.00 51.13
N LYS A 686 1.04 -21.79 51.31
CA LYS A 686 1.66 -21.54 52.62
C LYS A 686 2.23 -20.13 52.68
N LEU A 687 2.32 -19.56 53.88
CA LEU A 687 2.96 -18.26 54.15
C LEU A 687 4.35 -18.47 54.71
N GLU A 688 5.31 -17.74 54.13
CA GLU A 688 6.63 -17.57 54.66
C GLU A 688 6.80 -16.08 54.99
N PHE A 689 7.22 -15.77 56.20
CA PHE A 689 7.48 -14.40 56.59
C PHE A 689 8.96 -14.10 56.43
N PRO A 690 9.32 -12.93 55.84
CA PRO A 690 10.72 -12.54 55.75
C PRO A 690 11.33 -12.42 57.15
N LYS A 691 12.50 -13.04 57.37
CA LYS A 691 13.23 -12.90 58.62
C LYS A 691 13.47 -11.38 58.84
N ARG A 692 13.06 -10.87 60.01
CA ARG A 692 13.43 -9.51 60.44
C ARG A 692 14.97 -9.40 60.38
N LYS A 693 15.50 -8.48 59.67
CA LYS A 693 16.89 -8.04 59.82
C LYS A 693 16.93 -7.43 61.23
N ASP A 694 17.55 -8.14 62.17
CA ASP A 694 17.85 -7.61 63.49
C ASP A 694 18.59 -6.29 63.31
N GLY A 695 17.96 -5.22 63.76
CA GLY A 695 18.55 -3.87 63.73
C GLY A 695 19.77 -3.85 64.63
N VAL A 696 20.90 -3.49 64.05
CA VAL A 696 22.09 -3.09 64.79
C VAL A 696 21.70 -1.87 65.59
N HIS A 697 21.51 -2.08 66.91
CA HIS A 697 21.52 -0.98 67.89
C HIS A 697 22.93 -0.42 67.96
N GLY A 698 23.20 0.64 67.18
CA GLY A 698 24.30 1.57 67.44
C GLY A 698 23.93 2.47 68.60
N LYS A 699 24.51 2.16 69.73
CA LYS A 699 24.65 3.15 70.83
C LYS A 699 25.56 4.30 70.35
N LYS A 700 25.08 5.49 70.31
CA LYS A 700 25.41 6.72 71.01
C LYS A 700 24.73 7.89 70.38
#